data_16b29319ae6ca1c38260159d56a88c52
#
_entry.id   16b29319ae6ca1c38260159d56a88c52
#
_cell.length_a   1.000
_cell.length_b   1.000
_cell.length_c   1.000
_cell.angle_alpha   90.00
_cell.angle_beta   90.00
_cell.angle_gamma   90.00
#
_symmetry.space_group_name_H-M   'P 1'
#
loop_
_entity.id
_entity.type
_entity.pdbx_description
1 polymer ?
#
loop_
_entity_poly.entity_id
_entity_poly.type
_entity_poly.pdbx_seq_one_letter_code
_entity_poly.pdbx_strand_id
1 'polypeptide(L)'
;MKTRNILLAAALMMAAGVAKAQFVVEQNDGGKTVVGSSSDAGFVSGSDGTWTFGGVDIGNIKSITVSPLNDRLAAYRAPAYPDYYRSISGWNDRAKWNLANVHDPSVVRADDGYYYMYTTDASFGNAHSGHGHFMCRRSRNLVDWEFMGATMPRLPQWVKPKLNEIRAEMGLGESTADFTNDALFGYWAPCVRRVKSGLYRMYYAITCPGYIDGDNSWGERAFIGLMETATPEDVTSWTDKGYVLTNASDKDLNFYVKPDDWANCYFKYNAIDPSYIITPEGEHWLIYGSWHSGFAAVELDVQTGMPKTELGMPWGDITAYGKRIYTRQMGNRWQAAEAPEVIWRDGYYYLFMACDELAVAYNTRVVRSRNIDGPYVGMDGTDVTTRGGDAWPLVTHPYRFSQGYGWVGISHCAVFDDDRGNWFYSSQGRLPADAYGDAYSNAIMQGQVRRILWTEDGWPVVMPECYGGVPQAPISEEELTGEWENVTLEYKYQTQSVATSLTLTADHKVTGTPFGGQTWSFDAATNTLTIGTQKLLLCREADWETSPRAATIVYAGYGAGGKKTYWGKKTVKQAYSTYGPEDNTAPFWKYFTPYLTSASGECTFTYSFRNYTDGAANWNNWLLVLTNGKQREESGYAEYFVLRADAYGWGTYATDELRAAGMTNDYDWTTFTSDMNGAQVDLTLTISSGTAVMTAVTTTATGKKYNYSYTVSGLPAGTKGCFLTMEKAHLVLDNERCGVEE
;
A
#
# COMPACT_ATOMS: atom_id res chain seq x y z
N MET A 1 21.38 -35.70 -20.03
CA MET A 1 20.13 -36.37 -20.34
C MET A 1 18.90 -35.57 -19.83
N LYS A 2 18.89 -35.09 -18.59
CA LYS A 2 17.79 -34.27 -18.03
C LYS A 2 17.58 -32.95 -18.77
N THR A 3 18.62 -32.19 -19.07
CA THR A 3 18.57 -30.90 -19.79
C THR A 3 17.95 -31.00 -21.18
N ARG A 4 18.24 -32.10 -21.90
CA ARG A 4 17.70 -32.35 -23.25
C ARG A 4 16.20 -32.63 -23.23
N ASN A 5 15.70 -33.29 -22.19
CA ASN A 5 14.27 -33.58 -22.04
C ASN A 5 13.46 -32.35 -21.64
N ILE A 6 14.06 -31.43 -20.84
CA ILE A 6 13.45 -30.15 -20.47
C ILE A 6 13.35 -29.23 -21.70
N LEU A 7 14.42 -29.15 -22.51
CA LEU A 7 14.43 -28.39 -23.76
C LEU A 7 13.41 -28.93 -24.79
N LEU A 8 13.23 -30.24 -24.87
CA LEU A 8 12.29 -30.88 -25.79
C LEU A 8 10.83 -30.64 -25.33
N ALA A 9 10.55 -30.71 -24.04
CA ALA A 9 9.23 -30.44 -23.48
C ALA A 9 8.83 -28.98 -23.66
N ALA A 10 9.76 -28.02 -23.44
CA ALA A 10 9.52 -26.60 -23.63
C ALA A 10 9.33 -26.21 -25.10
N ALA A 11 10.08 -26.84 -26.02
CA ALA A 11 9.92 -26.64 -27.47
C ALA A 11 8.57 -27.18 -27.98
N LEU A 12 8.11 -28.31 -27.45
CA LEU A 12 6.78 -28.89 -27.77
C LEU A 12 5.64 -28.01 -27.23
N MET A 13 5.80 -27.39 -26.07
CA MET A 13 4.80 -26.49 -25.50
C MET A 13 4.70 -25.15 -26.24
N MET A 14 5.81 -24.63 -26.75
CA MET A 14 5.81 -23.43 -27.60
C MET A 14 5.20 -23.68 -28.98
N ALA A 15 5.33 -24.89 -29.54
CA ALA A 15 4.72 -25.24 -30.81
C ALA A 15 3.20 -25.48 -30.75
N ALA A 16 2.65 -25.66 -29.56
CA ALA A 16 1.23 -25.92 -29.34
C ALA A 16 0.31 -24.69 -29.30
N GLY A 17 0.84 -23.49 -29.59
CA GLY A 17 0.02 -22.27 -29.72
C GLY A 17 -0.69 -21.83 -28.42
N VAL A 18 -0.13 -22.16 -27.24
CA VAL A 18 -0.71 -21.83 -25.94
C VAL A 18 -0.39 -20.36 -25.63
N ALA A 19 -0.98 -19.44 -26.37
CA ALA A 19 -0.78 -18.00 -26.24
C ALA A 19 -1.32 -17.41 -24.90
N LYS A 20 -1.83 -18.23 -23.98
CA LYS A 20 -2.50 -17.77 -22.73
C LYS A 20 -2.21 -18.69 -21.54
N ALA A 21 -1.01 -19.24 -21.43
CA ALA A 21 -0.61 -20.05 -20.30
C ALA A 21 0.56 -19.40 -19.54
N GLN A 22 0.60 -19.57 -18.24
CA GLN A 22 1.78 -19.26 -17.44
C GLN A 22 2.56 -20.53 -17.15
N PHE A 23 3.88 -20.40 -17.11
CA PHE A 23 4.77 -21.47 -16.70
C PHE A 23 5.06 -21.33 -15.21
N VAL A 24 4.86 -22.39 -14.45
CA VAL A 24 5.30 -22.49 -13.07
C VAL A 24 6.59 -23.29 -13.05
N VAL A 25 7.69 -22.63 -12.71
CA VAL A 25 9.01 -23.22 -12.58
C VAL A 25 9.21 -23.60 -11.12
N GLU A 26 9.21 -24.88 -10.82
CA GLU A 26 9.57 -25.40 -9.50
C GLU A 26 11.08 -25.58 -9.44
N GLN A 27 11.72 -25.03 -8.42
CA GLN A 27 13.16 -25.09 -8.21
C GLN A 27 13.53 -26.30 -7.32
N ASN A 28 14.80 -26.69 -7.34
CA ASN A 28 15.30 -27.82 -6.58
C ASN A 28 15.18 -27.64 -5.05
N ASP A 29 15.14 -26.39 -4.58
CA ASP A 29 14.93 -26.00 -3.18
C ASP A 29 13.46 -25.95 -2.76
N GLY A 30 12.54 -26.26 -3.69
CA GLY A 30 11.09 -26.16 -3.48
C GLY A 30 10.50 -24.80 -3.79
N GLY A 31 11.31 -23.78 -4.11
CA GLY A 31 10.85 -22.47 -4.56
C GLY A 31 10.05 -22.58 -5.86
N LYS A 32 9.06 -21.71 -6.06
CA LYS A 32 8.24 -21.65 -7.29
C LYS A 32 8.32 -20.27 -7.90
N THR A 33 8.78 -20.20 -9.15
CA THR A 33 8.78 -18.98 -9.94
C THR A 33 7.72 -19.08 -11.03
N VAL A 34 6.93 -18.03 -11.18
CA VAL A 34 5.93 -17.94 -12.23
C VAL A 34 6.47 -17.08 -13.36
N VAL A 35 6.53 -17.64 -14.53
CA VAL A 35 6.97 -16.97 -15.76
C VAL A 35 5.73 -16.65 -16.60
N GLY A 36 5.55 -15.38 -16.94
CA GLY A 36 4.41 -14.91 -17.72
C GLY A 36 4.33 -15.47 -19.14
N SER A 37 3.22 -15.23 -19.80
CA SER A 37 2.99 -15.75 -21.16
C SER A 37 3.83 -15.03 -22.21
N SER A 38 4.38 -15.78 -23.12
CA SER A 38 4.86 -15.46 -24.48
C SER A 38 6.14 -14.64 -24.68
N SER A 39 6.41 -13.53 -23.98
CA SER A 39 7.69 -12.79 -24.13
C SER A 39 8.75 -13.23 -23.13
N ASP A 40 8.33 -13.71 -21.97
CA ASP A 40 9.20 -14.00 -20.84
C ASP A 40 9.52 -15.49 -20.68
N ALA A 41 8.75 -16.35 -21.36
CA ALA A 41 8.92 -17.79 -21.36
C ALA A 41 9.99 -18.24 -22.38
N GLY A 42 11.12 -17.58 -22.37
CA GLY A 42 12.24 -17.90 -23.26
C GLY A 42 13.46 -18.45 -22.50
N PHE A 43 14.25 -19.26 -23.22
CA PHE A 43 15.59 -19.61 -22.75
C PHE A 43 16.54 -18.48 -23.14
N VAL A 44 17.19 -17.91 -22.14
CA VAL A 44 18.17 -16.83 -22.33
C VAL A 44 19.55 -17.34 -21.93
N SER A 45 20.54 -17.18 -22.81
CA SER A 45 21.95 -17.49 -22.51
C SER A 45 22.65 -16.24 -21.98
N GLY A 46 23.26 -16.35 -20.83
CA GLY A 46 24.18 -15.33 -20.30
C GLY A 46 25.52 -15.33 -21.04
N SER A 47 26.24 -14.22 -20.95
CA SER A 47 27.60 -14.09 -21.52
C SER A 47 28.64 -14.99 -20.85
N ASP A 48 28.30 -15.54 -19.68
CA ASP A 48 29.10 -16.49 -18.89
C ASP A 48 28.81 -17.97 -19.24
N GLY A 49 27.94 -18.21 -20.24
CA GLY A 49 27.53 -19.55 -20.66
C GLY A 49 26.39 -20.16 -19.81
N THR A 50 25.85 -19.43 -18.83
CA THR A 50 24.66 -19.87 -18.07
C THR A 50 23.41 -19.76 -18.95
N TRP A 51 22.43 -20.64 -18.71
CA TRP A 51 21.13 -20.59 -19.34
C TRP A 51 20.05 -20.43 -18.29
N THR A 52 19.14 -19.53 -18.54
CA THR A 52 17.97 -19.32 -17.68
C THR A 52 16.67 -19.54 -18.43
N PHE A 53 15.62 -19.94 -17.70
CA PHE A 53 14.23 -19.93 -18.18
C PHE A 53 13.41 -19.06 -17.26
N GLY A 54 12.87 -17.97 -17.78
CA GLY A 54 12.14 -16.99 -16.96
C GLY A 54 12.98 -16.42 -15.81
N GLY A 55 14.27 -16.23 -16.02
CA GLY A 55 15.21 -15.75 -15.01
C GLY A 55 15.70 -16.80 -13.99
N VAL A 56 15.22 -18.05 -14.07
CA VAL A 56 15.70 -19.14 -13.20
C VAL A 56 16.78 -19.94 -13.92
N ASP A 57 17.93 -20.14 -13.27
CA ASP A 57 18.99 -20.99 -13.79
C ASP A 57 18.48 -22.42 -14.08
N ILE A 58 18.74 -22.92 -15.29
CA ILE A 58 18.25 -24.23 -15.73
C ILE A 58 18.77 -25.34 -14.79
N GLY A 59 19.96 -25.20 -14.23
CA GLY A 59 20.54 -26.16 -13.28
C GLY A 59 19.72 -26.25 -11.98
N ASN A 60 18.99 -25.19 -11.63
CA ASN A 60 18.14 -25.14 -10.45
C ASN A 60 16.66 -25.52 -10.73
N ILE A 61 16.27 -25.81 -11.97
CA ILE A 61 14.91 -26.15 -12.30
C ILE A 61 14.62 -27.62 -12.05
N LYS A 62 13.65 -27.89 -11.18
CA LYS A 62 13.12 -29.23 -10.90
C LYS A 62 12.03 -29.64 -11.89
N SER A 63 11.10 -28.74 -12.17
CA SER A 63 10.01 -28.97 -13.12
C SER A 63 9.48 -27.64 -13.71
N ILE A 64 8.94 -27.72 -14.93
CA ILE A 64 8.18 -26.64 -15.56
C ILE A 64 6.78 -27.17 -15.84
N THR A 65 5.77 -26.53 -15.25
CA THR A 65 4.36 -26.89 -15.44
C THR A 65 3.64 -25.75 -16.14
N VAL A 66 2.79 -26.07 -17.11
CA VAL A 66 1.90 -25.10 -17.75
C VAL A 66 0.61 -25.03 -16.93
N SER A 67 0.23 -23.82 -16.51
CA SER A 67 -1.03 -23.61 -15.81
C SER A 67 -1.84 -22.54 -16.54
N PRO A 68 -3.06 -22.83 -16.99
CA PRO A 68 -3.95 -21.82 -17.55
C PRO A 68 -4.18 -20.67 -16.57
N LEU A 69 -4.09 -19.42 -17.06
CA LEU A 69 -4.29 -18.23 -16.22
C LEU A 69 -5.67 -18.21 -15.57
N ASN A 70 -6.69 -18.69 -16.28
CA ASN A 70 -8.06 -18.74 -15.75
C ASN A 70 -8.19 -19.68 -14.56
N ASP A 71 -7.56 -20.85 -14.59
CA ASP A 71 -7.58 -21.81 -13.48
C ASP A 71 -6.87 -21.22 -12.25
N ARG A 72 -5.80 -20.48 -12.47
CA ARG A 72 -5.08 -19.78 -11.40
C ARG A 72 -5.89 -18.64 -10.82
N LEU A 73 -6.61 -17.89 -11.66
CA LEU A 73 -7.52 -16.85 -11.19
C LEU A 73 -8.65 -17.46 -10.34
N ALA A 74 -9.23 -18.57 -10.76
CA ALA A 74 -10.25 -19.29 -10.00
C ALA A 74 -9.72 -19.83 -8.65
N ALA A 75 -8.45 -20.23 -8.62
CA ALA A 75 -7.77 -20.70 -7.40
C ALA A 75 -7.18 -19.57 -6.55
N TYR A 76 -7.20 -18.32 -7.04
CA TYR A 76 -6.65 -17.18 -6.30
C TYR A 76 -7.37 -16.99 -4.96
N ARG A 77 -6.59 -16.72 -3.95
CA ARG A 77 -7.06 -16.28 -2.65
C ARG A 77 -6.40 -14.95 -2.33
N ALA A 78 -7.21 -13.94 -2.06
CA ALA A 78 -6.70 -12.63 -1.71
C ALA A 78 -5.90 -12.70 -0.41
N PRO A 79 -4.76 -12.00 -0.32
CA PRO A 79 -3.94 -12.01 0.86
C PRO A 79 -4.69 -11.43 2.05
N ALA A 80 -4.49 -12.05 3.22
CA ALA A 80 -4.88 -11.43 4.47
C ALA A 80 -3.94 -10.25 4.74
N TYR A 81 -4.48 -9.07 4.94
CA TYR A 81 -3.66 -7.95 5.39
C TYR A 81 -3.38 -8.18 6.88
N PRO A 82 -2.13 -8.38 7.29
CA PRO A 82 -1.84 -8.84 8.65
C PRO A 82 -1.97 -7.75 9.70
N ASP A 83 -2.44 -6.55 9.34
CA ASP A 83 -2.11 -5.38 10.10
C ASP A 83 -3.26 -4.82 10.91
N TYR A 84 -3.44 -5.38 12.07
CA TYR A 84 -3.99 -4.62 13.17
C TYR A 84 -2.82 -3.87 13.83
N TYR A 85 -2.51 -2.67 13.34
CA TYR A 85 -1.28 -1.93 13.66
C TYR A 85 -1.00 -1.77 15.13
N ARG A 86 -2.01 -1.50 15.96
CA ARG A 86 -1.82 -1.30 17.39
C ARG A 86 -1.22 -2.50 18.07
N SER A 87 -1.58 -3.71 17.64
CA SER A 87 -1.06 -4.94 18.24
C SER A 87 0.33 -5.32 17.76
N ILE A 88 0.79 -4.76 16.63
CA ILE A 88 2.08 -5.13 16.02
C ILE A 88 3.06 -3.96 15.90
N SER A 89 2.72 -2.76 16.36
CA SER A 89 3.59 -1.58 16.29
C SER A 89 4.76 -1.61 17.29
N GLY A 90 4.68 -2.41 18.34
CA GLY A 90 5.76 -2.56 19.33
C GLY A 90 7.00 -3.25 18.77
N TRP A 91 8.18 -2.92 19.30
CA TRP A 91 9.46 -3.51 18.88
C TRP A 91 9.48 -5.03 18.94
N ASN A 92 8.90 -5.62 19.96
CA ASN A 92 8.87 -7.07 20.15
C ASN A 92 8.00 -7.79 19.13
N ASP A 93 7.14 -7.05 18.41
CA ASP A 93 6.22 -7.60 17.43
C ASP A 93 6.67 -7.36 15.99
N ARG A 94 7.84 -6.76 15.76
CA ARG A 94 8.35 -6.41 14.42
C ARG A 94 8.46 -7.59 13.47
N ALA A 95 8.73 -8.77 13.97
CA ALA A 95 8.75 -10.00 13.14
C ALA A 95 7.38 -10.32 12.51
N LYS A 96 6.30 -9.75 13.05
CA LYS A 96 4.94 -9.90 12.52
C LYS A 96 4.56 -8.79 11.53
N TRP A 97 5.42 -7.77 11.37
CA TRP A 97 5.14 -6.67 10.45
C TRP A 97 5.23 -7.16 9.01
N ASN A 98 4.18 -6.86 8.25
CA ASN A 98 4.22 -6.91 6.80
C ASN A 98 4.65 -5.52 6.29
N LEU A 99 3.70 -4.62 6.09
CA LEU A 99 3.95 -3.25 5.63
C LEU A 99 3.56 -2.18 6.67
N ALA A 100 3.32 -2.57 7.92
CA ALA A 100 3.08 -1.62 9.00
C ALA A 100 4.34 -0.78 9.28
N ASN A 101 4.12 0.49 9.61
CA ASN A 101 5.19 1.41 9.98
C ASN A 101 6.25 1.59 8.88
N VAL A 102 5.81 1.78 7.64
CA VAL A 102 6.64 2.12 6.49
C VAL A 102 6.52 3.61 6.20
N HIS A 103 7.66 4.30 6.16
CA HIS A 103 7.79 5.71 5.83
C HIS A 103 8.92 5.87 4.81
N ASP A 104 8.72 6.68 3.77
CA ASP A 104 9.68 6.99 2.72
C ASP A 104 10.37 5.72 2.14
N PRO A 105 9.59 4.80 1.55
CA PRO A 105 10.15 3.54 1.09
C PRO A 105 11.07 3.73 -0.11
N SER A 106 12.17 2.98 -0.13
CA SER A 106 12.97 2.71 -1.33
C SER A 106 13.02 1.23 -1.58
N VAL A 107 12.74 0.79 -2.81
CA VAL A 107 12.67 -0.63 -3.16
C VAL A 107 13.68 -0.97 -4.24
N VAL A 108 14.43 -2.04 -4.03
CA VAL A 108 15.39 -2.58 -5.01
C VAL A 108 15.21 -4.09 -5.15
N ARG A 109 15.23 -4.57 -6.39
CA ARG A 109 15.31 -6.01 -6.65
C ARG A 109 16.77 -6.44 -6.62
N ALA A 110 17.10 -7.44 -5.80
CA ALA A 110 18.46 -7.90 -5.60
C ALA A 110 18.80 -9.15 -6.45
N ASP A 111 20.08 -9.50 -6.46
CA ASP A 111 20.62 -10.63 -7.22
C ASP A 111 20.05 -11.99 -6.79
N ASP A 112 19.61 -12.12 -5.54
CA ASP A 112 18.96 -13.30 -4.98
C ASP A 112 17.48 -13.44 -5.38
N GLY A 113 16.97 -12.47 -6.15
CA GLY A 113 15.59 -12.41 -6.63
C GLY A 113 14.57 -11.89 -5.64
N TYR A 114 14.99 -11.47 -4.44
CA TYR A 114 14.13 -10.75 -3.51
C TYR A 114 14.06 -9.26 -3.86
N TYR A 115 12.94 -8.65 -3.47
CA TYR A 115 12.81 -7.20 -3.34
C TYR A 115 13.14 -6.82 -1.91
N TYR A 116 14.00 -5.82 -1.75
CA TYR A 116 14.35 -5.23 -0.47
C TYR A 116 13.79 -3.83 -0.38
N MET A 117 13.04 -3.54 0.68
CA MET A 117 12.48 -2.24 0.99
C MET A 117 13.22 -1.65 2.18
N TYR A 118 13.78 -0.47 2.00
CA TYR A 118 14.44 0.31 3.04
C TYR A 118 13.59 1.54 3.35
N THR A 119 13.50 1.93 4.62
CA THR A 119 12.56 2.97 5.04
C THR A 119 13.21 3.90 6.07
N THR A 120 12.70 5.12 6.13
CA THR A 120 12.88 6.00 7.29
C THR A 120 12.49 5.27 8.56
N ASP A 121 13.17 5.55 9.66
CA ASP A 121 12.78 5.04 10.95
C ASP A 121 11.56 5.80 11.45
N ALA A 122 10.39 5.30 11.08
CA ALA A 122 9.14 5.92 11.47
C ALA A 122 8.91 5.80 12.97
N SER A 123 8.52 6.89 13.57
CA SER A 123 8.57 7.08 15.02
C SER A 123 7.38 6.54 15.81
N PHE A 124 6.45 5.80 15.21
CA PHE A 124 5.37 5.21 15.98
C PHE A 124 5.90 4.17 16.97
N GLY A 125 5.61 4.37 18.25
CA GLY A 125 6.12 3.50 19.32
C GLY A 125 7.58 3.74 19.67
N ASN A 126 8.15 4.81 19.31
CA ASN A 126 9.46 5.30 19.54
C ASN A 126 10.60 4.47 19.14
N ALA A 127 10.78 4.55 17.96
CA ALA A 127 11.69 3.74 17.26
C ALA A 127 13.18 4.05 17.45
N HIS A 128 13.57 5.17 17.93
CA HIS A 128 14.95 5.62 17.77
C HIS A 128 15.99 5.05 18.75
N SER A 129 15.64 4.86 19.99
CA SER A 129 16.64 4.52 21.00
C SER A 129 17.08 3.05 20.98
N GLY A 130 18.34 2.80 20.62
CA GLY A 130 18.99 1.51 20.76
C GLY A 130 18.62 0.44 19.73
N HIS A 131 17.85 0.77 18.69
CA HIS A 131 17.33 -0.20 17.72
C HIS A 131 17.93 -0.09 16.31
N GLY A 132 18.78 0.90 16.09
CA GLY A 132 19.33 1.19 14.75
C GLY A 132 18.32 1.88 13.82
N HIS A 133 18.76 2.15 12.60
CA HIS A 133 18.09 3.04 11.66
C HIS A 133 18.04 2.43 10.26
N PHE A 134 17.17 2.98 9.41
CA PHE A 134 16.89 2.51 8.05
C PHE A 134 16.46 1.05 8.03
N MET A 135 15.19 0.85 8.38
CA MET A 135 14.59 -0.46 8.52
C MET A 135 14.48 -1.16 7.17
N CYS A 136 14.84 -2.44 7.17
CA CYS A 136 14.80 -3.29 5.99
C CYS A 136 13.70 -4.33 6.08
N ARG A 137 13.01 -4.54 4.98
CA ARG A 137 12.08 -5.65 4.72
C ARG A 137 12.44 -6.31 3.41
N ARG A 138 12.08 -7.59 3.25
CA ARG A 138 12.22 -8.27 1.96
C ARG A 138 10.95 -9.01 1.56
N SER A 139 10.76 -9.18 0.26
CA SER A 139 9.65 -9.93 -0.32
C SER A 139 10.07 -10.63 -1.61
N ARG A 140 9.48 -11.81 -1.89
CA ARG A 140 9.60 -12.45 -3.22
C ARG A 140 8.45 -12.11 -4.16
N ASN A 141 7.33 -11.65 -3.63
CA ASN A 141 6.08 -11.49 -4.39
C ASN A 141 5.45 -10.11 -4.27
N LEU A 142 6.09 -9.15 -3.57
CA LEU A 142 5.61 -7.78 -3.31
C LEU A 142 4.32 -7.71 -2.46
N VAL A 143 3.84 -8.83 -1.96
CA VAL A 143 2.64 -8.93 -1.13
C VAL A 143 3.01 -9.25 0.31
N ASP A 144 3.81 -10.31 0.48
CA ASP A 144 4.25 -10.79 1.78
C ASP A 144 5.67 -10.29 2.05
N TRP A 145 5.82 -9.49 3.10
CA TRP A 145 7.08 -8.88 3.48
C TRP A 145 7.58 -9.40 4.82
N GLU A 146 8.85 -9.71 4.89
CA GLU A 146 9.55 -10.14 6.09
C GLU A 146 10.40 -8.97 6.62
N PHE A 147 10.25 -8.65 7.89
CA PHE A 147 11.09 -7.65 8.56
C PHE A 147 12.48 -8.22 8.84
N MET A 148 13.53 -7.54 8.36
CA MET A 148 14.91 -7.98 8.42
C MET A 148 15.73 -7.29 9.52
N GLY A 149 15.34 -6.12 9.96
CA GLY A 149 16.05 -5.29 10.93
C GLY A 149 16.55 -3.96 10.38
N ALA A 150 17.44 -3.33 11.13
CA ALA A 150 18.02 -2.03 10.79
C ALA A 150 19.39 -2.20 10.09
N THR A 151 19.69 -1.32 9.14
CA THR A 151 20.97 -1.35 8.37
C THR A 151 22.05 -0.46 8.96
N MET A 152 21.68 0.53 9.76
CA MET A 152 22.62 1.44 10.43
C MET A 152 22.44 1.31 11.94
N PRO A 153 23.45 0.84 12.67
CA PRO A 153 23.30 0.57 14.11
C PRO A 153 23.28 1.85 14.98
N ARG A 154 23.87 2.93 14.51
CA ARG A 154 24.02 4.21 15.23
C ARG A 154 24.46 5.33 14.31
N LEU A 155 24.46 6.56 14.83
CA LEU A 155 24.95 7.75 14.13
C LEU A 155 26.34 7.53 13.54
N PRO A 156 26.57 7.84 12.24
CA PRO A 156 27.88 7.72 11.62
C PRO A 156 28.94 8.63 12.28
N GLN A 157 30.16 8.10 12.43
CA GLN A 157 31.22 8.79 13.17
C GLN A 157 31.69 10.08 12.49
N TRP A 158 31.48 10.26 11.20
CA TRP A 158 31.88 11.44 10.43
C TRP A 158 30.96 12.67 10.71
N VAL A 159 29.75 12.48 11.22
CA VAL A 159 28.76 13.54 11.38
C VAL A 159 29.27 14.67 12.28
N LYS A 160 29.75 14.34 13.50
CA LYS A 160 30.25 15.34 14.43
C LYS A 160 31.46 16.11 13.89
N PRO A 161 32.53 15.47 13.40
CA PRO A 161 33.67 16.18 12.81
C PRO A 161 33.26 17.10 11.65
N LYS A 162 32.40 16.62 10.74
CA LYS A 162 31.96 17.41 9.57
C LYS A 162 31.10 18.60 9.99
N LEU A 163 30.20 18.42 10.95
CA LEU A 163 29.43 19.52 11.50
C LEU A 163 30.34 20.59 12.11
N ASN A 164 31.30 20.20 12.94
CA ASN A 164 32.21 21.13 13.61
C ASN A 164 33.16 21.85 12.63
N GLU A 165 33.57 21.18 11.55
CA GLU A 165 34.31 21.80 10.44
C GLU A 165 33.49 22.96 9.84
N ILE A 166 32.22 22.71 9.50
CA ILE A 166 31.33 23.72 8.91
C ILE A 166 31.08 24.85 9.92
N ARG A 167 30.83 24.52 11.19
CA ARG A 167 30.63 25.53 12.26
C ARG A 167 31.83 26.40 12.46
N ALA A 168 33.04 25.85 12.43
CA ALA A 168 34.28 26.62 12.56
C ALA A 168 34.41 27.66 11.45
N GLU A 169 34.10 27.27 10.20
CA GLU A 169 34.09 28.21 9.06
C GLU A 169 33.03 29.31 9.14
N MET A 170 31.94 29.03 9.89
CA MET A 170 30.91 30.03 10.22
C MET A 170 31.35 30.96 11.36
N GLY A 171 32.49 30.71 12.01
CA GLY A 171 32.92 31.42 13.21
C GLY A 171 32.18 30.97 14.50
N LEU A 172 31.55 29.82 14.48
CA LEU A 172 30.87 29.20 15.62
C LEU A 172 31.79 28.23 16.35
N GLY A 173 31.57 28.04 17.64
CA GLY A 173 32.24 26.99 18.41
C GLY A 173 31.77 25.60 18.03
N GLU A 174 32.35 24.56 18.66
CA GLU A 174 31.89 23.19 18.48
C GLU A 174 30.42 23.04 18.89
N SER A 175 29.70 22.13 18.21
CA SER A 175 28.32 21.80 18.57
C SER A 175 28.25 21.21 19.98
N THR A 176 27.28 21.67 20.76
CA THR A 176 26.97 21.17 22.11
C THR A 176 25.96 20.01 22.10
N ALA A 177 25.50 19.56 20.92
CA ALA A 177 24.59 18.43 20.81
C ALA A 177 25.22 17.14 21.35
N ASP A 178 24.40 16.29 21.94
CA ASP A 178 24.83 14.96 22.40
C ASP A 178 24.83 13.97 21.25
N PHE A 179 25.98 13.78 20.62
CA PHE A 179 26.15 12.83 19.48
C PHE A 179 26.15 11.35 19.91
N THR A 180 25.93 11.06 21.18
CA THR A 180 25.73 9.70 21.68
C THR A 180 24.25 9.33 21.82
N ASN A 181 23.38 10.33 21.71
CA ASN A 181 21.93 10.15 21.78
C ASN A 181 21.34 10.18 20.37
N ASP A 182 21.20 9.01 19.76
CA ASP A 182 20.67 8.87 18.41
C ASP A 182 19.25 9.44 18.24
N ALA A 183 18.47 9.55 19.31
CA ALA A 183 17.11 10.10 19.26
C ALA A 183 17.06 11.62 18.96
N LEU A 184 18.19 12.30 19.04
CA LEU A 184 18.28 13.72 18.66
C LEU A 184 18.41 13.93 17.15
N PHE A 185 18.69 12.88 16.38
CA PHE A 185 18.92 12.96 14.95
C PHE A 185 17.77 12.31 14.20
N GLY A 186 17.47 12.80 12.99
CA GLY A 186 16.56 12.14 12.08
C GLY A 186 17.33 11.31 11.04
N TYR A 187 16.85 10.13 10.73
CA TYR A 187 17.42 9.19 9.77
C TYR A 187 16.39 8.96 8.67
N TRP A 188 16.46 9.76 7.61
CA TRP A 188 15.34 9.94 6.70
C TRP A 188 15.66 9.51 5.27
N ALA A 189 14.58 9.06 4.57
CA ALA A 189 14.47 8.85 3.15
C ALA A 189 15.69 8.14 2.52
N PRO A 190 15.97 6.87 2.86
CA PRO A 190 17.03 6.12 2.19
C PRO A 190 16.65 5.87 0.73
N CYS A 191 17.61 6.02 -0.19
CA CYS A 191 17.46 5.61 -1.58
C CYS A 191 18.48 4.54 -1.92
N VAL A 192 18.02 3.34 -2.25
CA VAL A 192 18.88 2.20 -2.57
C VAL A 192 18.77 1.84 -4.04
N ARG A 193 19.91 1.66 -4.69
CA ARG A 193 19.97 1.11 -6.07
C ARG A 193 21.07 0.06 -6.18
N ARG A 194 20.81 -0.90 -7.05
CA ARG A 194 21.81 -1.87 -7.49
C ARG A 194 22.72 -1.20 -8.52
N VAL A 195 23.99 -1.04 -8.21
CA VAL A 195 25.00 -0.48 -9.12
C VAL A 195 25.41 -1.51 -10.17
N LYS A 196 25.67 -2.72 -9.71
CA LYS A 196 25.99 -3.93 -10.50
C LYS A 196 25.79 -5.15 -9.61
N SER A 197 25.93 -6.34 -10.17
CA SER A 197 25.93 -7.54 -9.36
C SER A 197 26.96 -7.45 -8.22
N GLY A 198 26.50 -7.71 -6.99
CA GLY A 198 27.32 -7.63 -5.78
C GLY A 198 27.73 -6.21 -5.37
N LEU A 199 27.00 -5.17 -5.80
CA LEU A 199 27.20 -3.82 -5.29
C LEU A 199 25.90 -3.03 -5.27
N TYR A 200 25.47 -2.64 -4.07
CA TYR A 200 24.31 -1.80 -3.80
C TYR A 200 24.75 -0.54 -3.07
N ARG A 201 24.21 0.60 -3.46
CA ARG A 201 24.41 1.92 -2.82
C ARG A 201 23.15 2.42 -2.18
N MET A 202 23.26 2.90 -0.95
CA MET A 202 22.21 3.59 -0.19
C MET A 202 22.68 5.02 0.08
N TYR A 203 22.01 6.00 -0.54
CA TYR A 203 22.08 7.38 -0.10
C TYR A 203 21.00 7.62 0.94
N TYR A 204 21.34 8.37 1.99
CA TYR A 204 20.45 8.59 3.13
C TYR A 204 20.61 10.01 3.68
N ALA A 205 19.59 10.54 4.32
CA ALA A 205 19.67 11.84 4.97
C ALA A 205 19.75 11.70 6.50
N ILE A 206 20.59 12.52 7.12
CA ILE A 206 20.64 12.70 8.57
C ILE A 206 20.35 14.15 8.88
N THR A 207 19.24 14.43 9.59
CA THR A 207 18.98 15.74 10.14
C THR A 207 19.80 15.94 11.41
N CYS A 208 20.42 17.09 11.55
CA CYS A 208 21.41 17.30 12.58
C CYS A 208 21.02 18.50 13.49
N PRO A 209 20.52 18.25 14.70
CA PRO A 209 20.36 19.31 15.68
C PRO A 209 21.71 19.86 16.07
N GLY A 210 21.75 21.14 16.44
CA GLY A 210 23.01 21.81 16.82
C GLY A 210 23.89 22.21 15.63
N TYR A 211 23.37 22.20 14.43
CA TYR A 211 24.03 22.83 13.27
C TYR A 211 24.18 24.33 13.52
N ILE A 212 23.18 24.93 14.14
CA ILE A 212 23.20 26.30 14.72
C ILE A 212 22.85 26.19 16.18
N ASP A 213 23.51 26.99 17.04
CA ASP A 213 23.26 26.97 18.46
C ASP A 213 21.82 27.41 18.80
N GLY A 214 21.19 26.69 19.72
CA GLY A 214 19.81 26.92 20.13
C GLY A 214 18.76 26.30 19.15
N ASP A 215 19.20 25.69 18.07
CA ASP A 215 18.32 25.03 17.11
C ASP A 215 17.96 23.63 17.60
N ASN A 216 16.71 23.44 17.93
CA ASN A 216 16.13 22.14 18.26
C ASN A 216 15.18 21.66 17.15
N SER A 217 15.15 22.35 15.98
CA SER A 217 14.22 22.00 14.91
C SER A 217 14.72 20.78 14.13
N TRP A 218 13.79 19.97 13.76
CA TRP A 218 13.98 18.80 12.92
C TRP A 218 13.98 19.23 11.45
N GLY A 219 14.91 18.75 10.68
CA GLY A 219 14.65 18.59 9.28
C GLY A 219 15.15 19.63 8.33
N GLU A 220 15.59 20.78 8.76
CA GLU A 220 16.01 21.77 7.79
C GLU A 220 17.53 21.83 7.58
N ARG A 221 18.30 21.27 8.51
CA ARG A 221 19.76 21.13 8.32
C ARG A 221 20.13 19.68 8.38
N ALA A 222 20.64 19.21 7.25
CA ALA A 222 20.86 17.81 7.06
C ALA A 222 22.17 17.53 6.29
N PHE A 223 22.60 16.30 6.40
CA PHE A 223 23.65 15.71 5.59
C PHE A 223 23.09 14.57 4.75
N ILE A 224 23.52 14.44 3.52
CA ILE A 224 23.40 13.20 2.77
C ILE A 224 24.69 12.42 2.96
N GLY A 225 24.57 11.15 3.34
CA GLY A 225 25.65 10.18 3.45
C GLY A 225 25.45 9.02 2.48
N LEU A 226 26.46 8.16 2.38
CA LEU A 226 26.49 6.99 1.51
C LEU A 226 26.85 5.74 2.31
N MET A 227 26.11 4.65 2.09
CA MET A 227 26.50 3.30 2.49
C MET A 227 26.53 2.37 1.29
N GLU A 228 27.35 1.31 1.36
CA GLU A 228 27.43 0.25 0.36
C GLU A 228 27.35 -1.13 0.99
N THR A 229 26.78 -2.09 0.27
CA THR A 229 26.84 -3.51 0.55
C THR A 229 26.96 -4.35 -0.71
N ALA A 230 27.50 -5.56 -0.58
CA ALA A 230 27.46 -6.60 -1.60
C ALA A 230 26.33 -7.61 -1.37
N THR A 231 25.81 -7.67 -0.15
CA THR A 231 24.91 -8.72 0.36
C THR A 231 23.72 -8.10 1.11
N PRO A 232 22.71 -7.55 0.40
CA PRO A 232 21.57 -6.86 1.02
C PRO A 232 20.73 -7.78 1.92
N GLU A 233 20.86 -9.10 1.76
CA GLU A 233 20.24 -10.12 2.62
C GLU A 233 20.80 -10.12 4.06
N ASP A 234 21.99 -9.59 4.26
CA ASP A 234 22.58 -9.34 5.57
C ASP A 234 22.53 -7.84 5.90
N VAL A 235 21.55 -7.44 6.71
CA VAL A 235 21.38 -6.02 7.10
C VAL A 235 22.58 -5.45 7.84
N THR A 236 23.46 -6.28 8.39
CA THR A 236 24.68 -5.85 9.10
C THR A 236 25.87 -5.63 8.17
N SER A 237 25.75 -6.00 6.90
CA SER A 237 26.81 -5.90 5.90
C SER A 237 27.03 -4.49 5.34
N TRP A 238 26.09 -3.58 5.60
CA TRP A 238 26.17 -2.23 5.12
C TRP A 238 27.35 -1.47 5.73
N THR A 239 28.20 -0.90 4.86
CA THR A 239 29.39 -0.16 5.25
C THR A 239 29.24 1.31 4.95
N ASP A 240 29.40 2.16 5.94
CA ASP A 240 29.39 3.62 5.79
C ASP A 240 30.58 4.07 4.94
N LYS A 241 30.32 4.91 3.93
CA LYS A 241 31.29 5.51 3.03
C LYS A 241 31.51 6.99 3.32
N GLY A 242 30.72 7.55 4.22
CA GLY A 242 30.91 8.91 4.71
C GLY A 242 29.99 9.95 4.10
N TYR A 243 30.36 11.18 4.31
CA TYR A 243 29.67 12.40 3.88
C TYR A 243 29.63 12.55 2.36
N VAL A 244 28.49 12.90 1.81
CA VAL A 244 28.30 13.21 0.38
C VAL A 244 28.11 14.71 0.18
N LEU A 245 27.09 15.30 0.78
CA LEU A 245 26.81 16.74 0.70
C LEU A 245 25.92 17.24 1.87
N THR A 246 25.79 18.55 1.98
CA THR A 246 24.89 19.23 2.92
C THR A 246 24.06 20.29 2.20
N ASN A 247 23.24 21.02 2.94
CA ASN A 247 22.41 22.10 2.43
C ASN A 247 23.26 23.22 1.83
N ALA A 248 23.04 23.52 0.55
CA ALA A 248 23.70 24.67 -0.09
C ALA A 248 23.05 25.98 0.35
N SER A 249 23.87 26.98 0.62
CA SER A 249 23.40 28.33 0.95
C SER A 249 22.80 29.03 -0.28
N ASP A 250 21.80 29.84 -0.07
CA ASP A 250 21.34 30.84 -1.04
C ASP A 250 22.00 32.18 -0.73
N LYS A 251 23.08 32.51 -1.44
CA LYS A 251 23.82 33.75 -1.28
C LYS A 251 22.99 34.99 -1.60
N ASP A 252 22.01 34.87 -2.50
CA ASP A 252 21.18 36.01 -2.92
C ASP A 252 20.24 36.45 -1.80
N LEU A 253 20.00 35.55 -0.84
CA LEU A 253 19.24 35.84 0.38
C LEU A 253 20.13 36.17 1.58
N ASN A 254 21.43 36.39 1.36
CA ASN A 254 22.42 36.59 2.43
C ASN A 254 22.40 35.43 3.42
N PHE A 255 23.19 34.40 3.12
CA PHE A 255 23.40 33.34 4.11
C PHE A 255 23.85 33.95 5.44
N TYR A 256 22.97 33.89 6.39
CA TYR A 256 23.16 34.49 7.70
C TYR A 256 22.75 33.51 8.76
N VAL A 257 23.70 33.06 9.54
CA VAL A 257 23.42 32.21 10.70
C VAL A 257 22.82 33.08 11.79
N LYS A 258 21.55 32.89 12.08
CA LYS A 258 20.83 33.50 13.19
C LYS A 258 20.35 32.43 14.13
N PRO A 259 21.05 32.15 15.23
CA PRO A 259 20.71 31.08 16.14
C PRO A 259 19.30 31.16 16.72
N ASP A 260 18.77 32.38 16.85
CA ASP A 260 17.45 32.69 17.43
C ASP A 260 16.37 33.04 16.39
N ASP A 261 16.70 33.03 15.11
CA ASP A 261 15.78 33.38 14.03
C ASP A 261 15.93 32.41 12.86
N TRP A 262 15.52 31.19 13.12
CA TRP A 262 15.55 30.07 12.17
C TRP A 262 14.86 30.36 10.84
N ALA A 263 13.72 31.04 10.85
CA ALA A 263 12.92 31.33 9.67
C ALA A 263 13.66 32.19 8.62
N ASN A 264 14.72 32.90 9.03
CA ASN A 264 15.51 33.74 8.14
C ASN A 264 16.81 33.07 7.67
N CYS A 265 17.10 31.86 8.13
CA CYS A 265 18.20 31.06 7.64
C CYS A 265 17.72 30.21 6.45
N TYR A 266 18.09 30.58 5.24
CA TYR A 266 17.58 29.96 4.03
C TYR A 266 18.61 29.10 3.31
N PHE A 267 18.14 28.00 2.72
CA PHE A 267 18.94 27.10 1.88
C PHE A 267 18.44 27.11 0.45
N LYS A 268 19.34 27.03 -0.49
CA LYS A 268 18.98 26.87 -1.90
C LYS A 268 18.39 25.50 -2.17
N TYR A 269 19.05 24.45 -1.64
CA TYR A 269 18.56 23.09 -1.72
C TYR A 269 18.70 22.43 -0.36
N ASN A 270 17.66 21.74 0.07
CA ASN A 270 17.73 20.99 1.30
C ASN A 270 18.39 19.63 1.06
N ALA A 271 19.37 19.24 1.87
CA ALA A 271 20.09 17.97 1.76
C ALA A 271 19.29 16.79 2.32
N ILE A 272 18.07 16.62 1.84
CA ILE A 272 17.12 15.59 2.24
C ILE A 272 16.59 14.92 0.96
N ASP A 273 15.96 13.76 1.12
CA ASP A 273 15.26 13.03 0.09
C ASP A 273 16.13 12.72 -1.14
N PRO A 274 17.25 12.01 -0.97
CA PRO A 274 18.08 11.64 -2.08
C PRO A 274 17.39 10.64 -3.01
N SER A 275 17.48 10.83 -4.32
CA SER A 275 17.15 9.86 -5.35
C SER A 275 18.36 9.62 -6.22
N TYR A 276 18.80 8.38 -6.28
CA TYR A 276 19.99 7.96 -7.02
C TYR A 276 19.60 7.22 -8.28
N ILE A 277 20.18 7.59 -9.41
CA ILE A 277 19.94 6.94 -10.69
C ILE A 277 21.24 6.70 -11.45
N ILE A 278 21.29 5.59 -12.18
CA ILE A 278 22.32 5.27 -13.17
C ILE A 278 21.66 5.45 -14.55
N THR A 279 22.21 6.33 -15.37
CA THR A 279 21.68 6.57 -16.71
C THR A 279 21.97 5.40 -17.64
N PRO A 280 21.30 5.29 -18.79
CA PRO A 280 21.62 4.28 -19.80
C PRO A 280 23.06 4.36 -20.31
N GLU A 281 23.64 5.54 -20.25
CA GLU A 281 25.04 5.82 -20.65
C GLU A 281 26.07 5.42 -19.58
N GLY A 282 25.57 5.02 -18.38
CA GLY A 282 26.38 4.60 -17.24
C GLY A 282 26.86 5.76 -16.37
N GLU A 283 26.27 6.94 -16.52
CA GLU A 283 26.53 8.07 -15.62
C GLU A 283 25.74 7.87 -14.32
N HIS A 284 26.30 8.33 -13.22
CA HIS A 284 25.66 8.27 -11.91
C HIS A 284 25.23 9.66 -11.47
N TRP A 285 23.99 9.79 -11.05
CA TRP A 285 23.42 11.06 -10.64
C TRP A 285 22.68 10.94 -9.32
N LEU A 286 22.77 11.98 -8.50
CA LEU A 286 22.00 12.19 -7.29
C LEU A 286 21.08 13.37 -7.50
N ILE A 287 19.79 13.14 -7.31
CA ILE A 287 18.77 14.17 -7.24
C ILE A 287 18.38 14.31 -5.77
N TYR A 288 18.27 15.52 -5.28
CA TYR A 288 17.90 15.77 -3.90
C TYR A 288 17.21 17.11 -3.74
N GLY A 289 16.54 17.30 -2.61
CA GLY A 289 15.86 18.54 -2.26
C GLY A 289 14.50 18.29 -1.64
N SER A 290 14.11 19.18 -0.76
CA SER A 290 12.84 19.12 -0.03
C SER A 290 12.46 20.54 0.37
N TRP A 291 11.26 20.96 0.04
CA TRP A 291 10.63 22.23 0.34
C TRP A 291 11.36 23.48 -0.17
N HIS A 292 12.63 23.63 0.10
CA HIS A 292 13.42 24.82 -0.22
C HIS A 292 13.89 24.83 -1.67
N SER A 293 13.53 25.83 -2.43
CA SER A 293 13.95 26.11 -3.82
C SER A 293 13.76 24.96 -4.84
N GLY A 294 13.24 23.81 -4.43
CA GLY A 294 13.00 22.66 -5.28
C GLY A 294 14.15 21.63 -5.25
N PHE A 295 14.36 20.94 -6.39
CA PHE A 295 15.30 19.83 -6.49
C PHE A 295 16.50 20.17 -7.34
N ALA A 296 17.65 19.62 -6.96
CA ALA A 296 18.92 19.73 -7.67
C ALA A 296 19.40 18.37 -8.16
N ALA A 297 20.09 18.36 -9.29
CA ALA A 297 20.79 17.20 -9.85
C ALA A 297 22.30 17.41 -9.79
N VAL A 298 23.01 16.43 -9.20
CA VAL A 298 24.47 16.40 -9.03
C VAL A 298 25.01 15.16 -9.70
N GLU A 299 26.01 15.32 -10.56
CA GLU A 299 26.72 14.19 -11.15
C GLU A 299 27.70 13.59 -10.13
N LEU A 300 27.72 12.25 -10.07
CA LEU A 300 28.55 11.49 -9.16
C LEU A 300 29.70 10.79 -9.92
N ASP A 301 30.81 10.60 -9.24
CA ASP A 301 31.85 9.70 -9.68
C ASP A 301 31.37 8.24 -9.60
N VAL A 302 31.48 7.53 -10.69
CA VAL A 302 30.96 6.17 -10.87
C VAL A 302 31.58 5.17 -9.88
N GLN A 303 32.89 5.35 -9.57
CA GLN A 303 33.60 4.41 -8.71
C GLN A 303 33.30 4.63 -7.24
N THR A 304 33.32 5.90 -6.82
CA THR A 304 33.18 6.26 -5.40
C THR A 304 31.76 6.54 -4.97
N GLY A 305 30.88 6.97 -5.89
CA GLY A 305 29.53 7.43 -5.57
C GLY A 305 29.50 8.83 -4.92
N MET A 306 30.65 9.51 -4.84
CA MET A 306 30.75 10.88 -4.34
C MET A 306 30.50 11.90 -5.44
N PRO A 307 30.19 13.17 -5.14
CA PRO A 307 30.09 14.21 -6.18
C PRO A 307 31.34 14.26 -7.05
N LYS A 308 31.15 14.32 -8.35
CA LYS A 308 32.25 14.35 -9.35
C LYS A 308 33.05 15.62 -9.24
N THR A 309 32.41 16.73 -8.87
CA THR A 309 33.05 18.01 -8.59
C THR A 309 33.25 18.14 -7.09
N GLU A 310 34.47 18.55 -6.68
CA GLU A 310 34.76 18.81 -5.27
C GLU A 310 33.83 19.89 -4.72
N LEU A 311 33.17 19.60 -3.61
CA LEU A 311 32.29 20.52 -2.91
C LEU A 311 33.11 21.39 -1.95
N GLY A 312 33.09 22.69 -2.17
CA GLY A 312 33.54 23.66 -1.18
C GLY A 312 32.55 23.80 -0.02
N MET A 313 32.79 24.78 0.85
CA MET A 313 31.82 25.12 1.90
C MET A 313 30.47 25.50 1.30
N PRO A 314 29.35 25.17 1.97
CA PRO A 314 28.00 25.28 1.39
C PRO A 314 27.56 26.72 1.01
N TRP A 315 28.30 27.72 1.38
CA TRP A 315 28.14 29.13 0.97
C TRP A 315 29.21 29.63 -0.01
N GLY A 316 30.12 28.77 -0.42
CA GLY A 316 31.14 29.05 -1.41
C GLY A 316 30.64 29.06 -2.86
N ASP A 317 31.24 28.28 -3.74
CA ASP A 317 30.70 28.03 -5.06
C ASP A 317 29.59 26.98 -5.00
N ILE A 318 28.33 27.46 -4.96
CA ILE A 318 27.16 26.59 -4.84
C ILE A 318 26.77 25.88 -6.14
N THR A 319 27.46 26.16 -7.27
CA THR A 319 27.20 25.47 -8.54
C THR A 319 27.57 23.99 -8.46
N ALA A 320 28.58 23.64 -7.66
CA ALA A 320 28.96 22.26 -7.37
C ALA A 320 27.89 21.46 -6.64
N TYR A 321 26.95 22.15 -5.92
CA TYR A 321 25.80 21.52 -5.24
C TYR A 321 24.66 21.18 -6.18
N GLY A 322 24.79 21.37 -7.47
CA GLY A 322 23.92 20.88 -8.50
C GLY A 322 23.14 21.92 -9.27
N LYS A 323 22.56 21.43 -10.38
CA LYS A 323 21.68 22.21 -11.25
C LYS A 323 20.22 21.97 -10.81
N ARG A 324 19.47 23.06 -10.64
CA ARG A 324 18.04 22.96 -10.33
C ARG A 324 17.29 22.33 -11.51
N ILE A 325 16.54 21.26 -11.22
CA ILE A 325 15.73 20.55 -12.22
C ILE A 325 14.23 20.74 -12.00
N TYR A 326 13.81 21.12 -10.80
CA TYR A 326 12.41 21.36 -10.46
C TYR A 326 12.27 22.52 -9.49
N THR A 327 11.22 23.31 -9.69
CA THR A 327 10.72 24.30 -8.72
C THR A 327 9.22 24.47 -8.88
N ARG A 328 8.48 24.38 -7.76
CA ARG A 328 7.03 24.55 -7.80
C ARG A 328 6.63 26.02 -7.89
N GLN A 329 7.33 26.88 -7.16
CA GLN A 329 7.05 28.33 -7.10
C GLN A 329 8.33 29.13 -7.20
N MET A 330 8.57 29.72 -8.36
CA MET A 330 9.73 30.60 -8.57
C MET A 330 9.76 31.72 -7.54
N GLY A 331 10.92 31.92 -6.89
CA GLY A 331 11.12 32.99 -5.90
C GLY A 331 10.50 32.73 -4.54
N ASN A 332 9.78 31.62 -4.36
CA ASN A 332 9.27 31.20 -3.05
C ASN A 332 10.22 30.17 -2.43
N ARG A 333 10.57 30.32 -1.17
CA ARG A 333 11.39 29.34 -0.44
C ARG A 333 10.59 28.11 0.01
N TRP A 334 9.29 28.27 0.26
CA TRP A 334 8.41 27.19 0.68
C TRP A 334 7.73 26.56 -0.53
N GLN A 335 8.34 25.53 -1.09
CA GLN A 335 7.86 24.91 -2.32
C GLN A 335 6.71 23.93 -2.11
N ALA A 336 6.54 23.42 -0.89
CA ALA A 336 5.60 22.34 -0.56
C ALA A 336 5.70 21.17 -1.56
N ALA A 337 6.93 20.78 -1.89
CA ALA A 337 7.28 19.65 -2.74
C ALA A 337 8.58 19.03 -2.24
N GLU A 338 8.62 17.68 -2.18
CA GLU A 338 9.73 16.90 -1.66
C GLU A 338 9.78 15.51 -2.31
N ALA A 339 10.68 14.65 -1.86
CA ALA A 339 10.74 13.26 -2.28
C ALA A 339 10.89 13.08 -3.80
N PRO A 340 11.91 13.64 -4.42
CA PRO A 340 12.16 13.33 -5.82
C PRO A 340 12.47 11.85 -5.99
N GLU A 341 11.81 11.18 -6.92
CA GLU A 341 12.15 9.84 -7.37
C GLU A 341 12.31 9.84 -8.88
N VAL A 342 13.50 9.48 -9.36
CA VAL A 342 13.81 9.51 -10.79
C VAL A 342 14.03 8.11 -11.32
N ILE A 343 13.32 7.80 -12.41
CA ILE A 343 13.53 6.59 -13.20
C ILE A 343 13.76 6.96 -14.66
N TRP A 344 14.37 6.03 -15.41
CA TRP A 344 14.46 6.12 -16.85
C TRP A 344 13.62 5.03 -17.52
N ARG A 345 12.86 5.41 -18.57
CA ARG A 345 12.13 4.46 -19.39
C ARG A 345 11.87 5.04 -20.79
N ASP A 346 12.11 4.23 -21.79
CA ASP A 346 11.78 4.52 -23.21
C ASP A 346 12.22 5.92 -23.69
N GLY A 347 13.45 6.31 -23.28
CA GLY A 347 14.07 7.58 -23.69
C GLY A 347 13.61 8.81 -22.91
N TYR A 348 12.96 8.62 -21.75
CA TYR A 348 12.59 9.69 -20.83
C TYR A 348 13.06 9.40 -19.40
N TYR A 349 13.51 10.43 -18.73
CA TYR A 349 13.60 10.48 -17.28
C TYR A 349 12.25 10.97 -16.74
N TYR A 350 11.66 10.21 -15.82
CA TYR A 350 10.46 10.56 -15.11
C TYR A 350 10.84 10.98 -13.70
N LEU A 351 10.46 12.20 -13.33
CA LEU A 351 10.64 12.73 -11.99
C LEU A 351 9.29 12.71 -11.27
N PHE A 352 9.12 11.76 -10.38
CA PHE A 352 8.01 11.73 -9.43
C PHE A 352 8.37 12.60 -8.23
N MET A 353 7.36 13.15 -7.58
CA MET A 353 7.53 13.97 -6.40
C MET A 353 6.30 13.93 -5.51
N ALA A 354 6.51 14.13 -4.23
CA ALA A 354 5.47 14.38 -3.27
C ALA A 354 5.17 15.88 -3.20
N CYS A 355 3.90 16.22 -3.11
CA CYS A 355 3.44 17.59 -2.97
C CYS A 355 2.61 17.75 -1.71
N ASP A 356 2.68 18.93 -1.10
CA ASP A 356 2.01 19.37 0.12
C ASP A 356 2.52 18.65 1.38
N GLU A 357 1.82 18.76 2.51
CA GLU A 357 2.26 18.20 3.78
C GLU A 357 1.93 16.71 3.87
N LEU A 358 2.79 16.01 4.54
CA LEU A 358 2.81 14.55 4.63
C LEU A 358 1.59 13.92 5.33
N ALA A 359 0.75 14.70 6.01
CA ALA A 359 -0.38 14.14 6.78
C ALA A 359 -1.57 13.73 5.89
N VAL A 360 -2.45 14.67 5.55
CA VAL A 360 -3.65 14.39 4.74
C VAL A 360 -3.43 14.79 3.29
N ALA A 361 -2.88 15.97 3.06
CA ALA A 361 -2.79 16.59 1.74
C ALA A 361 -1.80 15.91 0.78
N TYR A 362 -0.90 15.10 1.28
CA TYR A 362 0.21 14.49 0.54
C TYR A 362 -0.26 13.75 -0.70
N ASN A 363 0.29 14.11 -1.84
CA ASN A 363 -0.08 13.58 -3.15
C ASN A 363 1.15 13.46 -4.06
N THR A 364 1.12 12.49 -4.98
CA THR A 364 2.23 12.27 -5.92
C THR A 364 1.90 12.85 -7.28
N ARG A 365 2.88 13.51 -7.86
CA ARG A 365 2.85 14.05 -9.23
C ARG A 365 4.07 13.60 -10.00
N VAL A 366 4.03 13.71 -11.34
CA VAL A 366 5.15 13.30 -12.19
C VAL A 366 5.31 14.25 -13.37
N VAL A 367 6.57 14.48 -13.75
CA VAL A 367 6.98 15.18 -14.96
C VAL A 367 8.05 14.38 -15.67
N ARG A 368 8.39 14.69 -16.92
CA ARG A 368 9.42 13.96 -17.66
C ARG A 368 10.33 14.87 -18.47
N SER A 369 11.55 14.36 -18.76
CA SER A 369 12.54 15.02 -19.57
C SER A 369 13.30 14.01 -20.44
N ARG A 370 13.89 14.48 -21.53
CA ARG A 370 14.86 13.69 -22.32
C ARG A 370 16.25 13.67 -21.70
N ASN A 371 16.55 14.63 -20.83
CA ASN A 371 17.85 14.75 -20.17
C ASN A 371 17.66 14.68 -18.65
N ILE A 372 18.61 14.06 -17.96
CA ILE A 372 18.55 13.88 -16.50
C ILE A 372 18.51 15.23 -15.76
N ASP A 373 19.17 16.23 -16.29
CA ASP A 373 19.27 17.58 -15.74
C ASP A 373 18.23 18.57 -16.32
N GLY A 374 17.19 18.06 -17.01
CA GLY A 374 16.04 18.79 -17.53
C GLY A 374 16.23 19.37 -18.95
N PRO A 375 15.26 20.18 -19.45
CA PRO A 375 14.07 20.63 -18.72
C PRO A 375 13.03 19.52 -18.54
N TYR A 376 12.41 19.50 -17.37
CA TYR A 376 11.29 18.60 -17.06
C TYR A 376 9.95 19.28 -17.39
N VAL A 377 9.07 18.55 -18.05
CA VAL A 377 7.81 19.07 -18.57
C VAL A 377 6.64 18.16 -18.12
N GLY A 378 5.59 18.78 -17.66
CA GLY A 378 4.34 18.10 -17.29
C GLY A 378 3.51 17.67 -18.50
N MET A 379 2.49 16.82 -18.27
CA MET A 379 1.53 16.38 -19.30
C MET A 379 0.74 17.56 -19.90
N ASP A 380 0.58 18.64 -19.17
CA ASP A 380 -0.07 19.87 -19.63
C ASP A 380 0.89 20.83 -20.38
N GLY A 381 2.15 20.43 -20.58
CA GLY A 381 3.18 21.21 -21.24
C GLY A 381 3.89 22.22 -20.36
N THR A 382 3.64 22.24 -19.05
CA THR A 382 4.33 23.15 -18.11
C THR A 382 5.79 22.76 -17.95
N ASP A 383 6.72 23.65 -18.27
CA ASP A 383 8.16 23.52 -17.98
C ASP A 383 8.40 23.92 -16.50
N VAL A 384 8.53 22.94 -15.65
CA VAL A 384 8.73 23.12 -14.20
C VAL A 384 10.18 23.39 -13.80
N THR A 385 11.13 23.23 -14.74
CA THR A 385 12.54 23.51 -14.52
C THR A 385 12.86 24.99 -14.64
N THR A 386 12.41 25.61 -15.74
CA THR A 386 12.77 27.01 -16.06
C THR A 386 11.71 28.02 -15.64
N ARG A 387 10.44 27.65 -15.71
CA ARG A 387 9.32 28.54 -15.35
C ARG A 387 8.80 28.30 -13.95
N GLY A 388 8.98 27.09 -13.44
CA GLY A 388 8.31 26.64 -12.23
C GLY A 388 6.83 26.37 -12.44
N GLY A 389 6.21 25.70 -11.51
CA GLY A 389 4.78 25.42 -11.51
C GLY A 389 4.42 24.09 -10.89
N ASP A 390 3.11 23.84 -10.81
CA ASP A 390 2.60 22.53 -10.41
C ASP A 390 2.96 21.47 -11.45
N ALA A 391 3.41 20.34 -10.98
CA ALA A 391 3.67 19.16 -11.79
C ALA A 391 2.36 18.42 -12.10
N TRP A 392 2.21 17.92 -13.33
CA TRP A 392 1.11 17.10 -13.79
C TRP A 392 1.63 15.96 -14.68
N PRO A 393 1.03 14.75 -14.61
CA PRO A 393 -0.27 14.42 -14.02
C PRO A 393 -0.25 14.24 -12.50
N LEU A 394 -1.47 14.29 -11.92
CA LEU A 394 -1.73 13.87 -10.55
C LEU A 394 -1.76 12.34 -10.51
N VAL A 395 -0.78 11.72 -9.87
CA VAL A 395 -0.59 10.27 -9.85
C VAL A 395 -1.39 9.62 -8.73
N THR A 396 -1.27 10.15 -7.52
CA THR A 396 -2.03 9.74 -6.33
C THR A 396 -2.59 10.96 -5.62
N HIS A 397 -3.67 10.76 -4.87
CA HIS A 397 -4.32 11.78 -4.05
C HIS A 397 -5.09 11.07 -2.94
N PRO A 398 -5.36 11.69 -1.79
CA PRO A 398 -6.27 11.14 -0.80
C PRO A 398 -7.60 10.70 -1.42
N TYR A 399 -8.02 9.46 -1.13
CA TYR A 399 -9.23 8.90 -1.74
C TYR A 399 -9.95 7.93 -0.80
N ARG A 400 -11.21 7.62 -1.14
CA ARG A 400 -12.01 6.61 -0.49
C ARG A 400 -12.97 5.93 -1.48
N PHE A 401 -12.94 4.60 -1.53
CA PHE A 401 -14.02 3.81 -2.08
C PHE A 401 -15.18 3.75 -1.10
N SER A 402 -16.36 3.28 -1.51
CA SER A 402 -17.58 3.35 -0.68
C SER A 402 -17.48 2.52 0.60
N GLN A 403 -16.72 1.44 0.59
CA GLN A 403 -16.45 0.66 1.78
C GLN A 403 -15.11 1.08 2.43
N GLY A 404 -15.06 1.02 3.76
CA GLY A 404 -13.87 1.39 4.52
C GLY A 404 -13.65 2.91 4.63
N TYR A 405 -12.45 3.28 5.05
CA TYR A 405 -12.07 4.66 5.36
C TYR A 405 -11.21 5.29 4.27
N GLY A 406 -10.73 4.48 3.32
CA GLY A 406 -9.79 4.91 2.29
C GLY A 406 -8.43 5.31 2.87
N TRP A 407 -7.66 6.06 2.08
CA TRP A 407 -6.29 6.41 2.41
C TRP A 407 -6.04 7.91 2.23
N VAL A 408 -5.19 8.46 3.10
CA VAL A 408 -4.65 9.81 3.03
C VAL A 408 -3.11 9.76 3.10
N GLY A 409 -2.43 10.84 2.79
CA GLY A 409 -0.99 10.92 2.91
C GLY A 409 -0.24 9.96 1.96
N ILE A 410 -0.79 9.68 0.77
CA ILE A 410 -0.25 8.69 -0.17
C ILE A 410 0.78 9.35 -1.07
N SER A 411 2.02 9.36 -0.65
CA SER A 411 3.13 9.87 -1.45
C SER A 411 4.48 9.43 -0.88
N HIS A 412 5.56 10.12 -1.23
CA HIS A 412 6.95 9.78 -0.99
C HIS A 412 7.24 8.38 -1.53
N CYS A 413 7.38 8.28 -2.84
CA CYS A 413 7.33 7.00 -3.51
C CYS A 413 8.71 6.49 -3.94
N ALA A 414 8.80 5.17 -4.07
CA ALA A 414 9.75 4.47 -4.91
C ALA A 414 9.05 3.95 -6.16
N VAL A 415 9.69 4.04 -7.30
CA VAL A 415 9.22 3.47 -8.57
C VAL A 415 10.26 2.50 -9.10
N PHE A 416 9.86 1.27 -9.34
CA PHE A 416 10.77 0.19 -9.72
C PHE A 416 10.08 -0.82 -10.62
N ASP A 417 10.87 -1.65 -11.29
CA ASP A 417 10.38 -2.74 -12.11
C ASP A 417 10.87 -4.10 -11.60
N ASP A 418 10.33 -5.17 -12.20
CA ASP A 418 10.68 -6.56 -11.87
C ASP A 418 11.69 -7.19 -12.84
N ASP A 419 12.39 -6.37 -13.63
CA ASP A 419 13.26 -6.81 -14.75
C ASP A 419 12.51 -7.63 -15.84
N ARG A 420 11.16 -7.63 -15.82
CA ARG A 420 10.30 -8.35 -16.75
C ARG A 420 9.26 -7.45 -17.41
N GLY A 421 9.40 -6.13 -17.24
CA GLY A 421 8.52 -5.12 -17.80
C GLY A 421 7.29 -4.77 -16.95
N ASN A 422 7.11 -5.40 -15.78
CA ASN A 422 6.10 -4.94 -14.83
C ASN A 422 6.69 -3.83 -13.95
N TRP A 423 5.94 -2.76 -13.80
CA TRP A 423 6.32 -1.60 -13.01
C TRP A 423 5.45 -1.46 -11.78
N PHE A 424 6.06 -0.99 -10.71
CA PHE A 424 5.42 -0.84 -9.42
C PHE A 424 5.72 0.52 -8.81
N TYR A 425 4.74 1.00 -8.08
CA TYR A 425 4.80 2.19 -7.24
C TYR A 425 4.70 1.73 -5.79
N SER A 426 5.64 2.10 -4.95
CA SER A 426 5.56 1.89 -3.51
C SER A 426 5.55 3.24 -2.81
N SER A 427 4.71 3.41 -1.81
CA SER A 427 4.65 4.62 -1.01
C SER A 427 4.20 4.30 0.41
N GLN A 428 4.26 5.28 1.27
CA GLN A 428 3.47 5.27 2.49
C GLN A 428 2.02 5.66 2.20
N GLY A 429 1.13 5.35 3.13
CA GLY A 429 -0.24 5.83 3.22
C GLY A 429 -0.66 5.83 4.68
N ARG A 430 -1.73 6.55 5.01
CA ARG A 430 -2.30 6.60 6.36
C ARG A 430 -3.80 6.38 6.29
N LEU A 431 -4.38 5.81 7.34
CA LEU A 431 -5.81 5.92 7.55
C LEU A 431 -6.15 7.39 7.87
N PRO A 432 -7.38 7.87 7.56
CA PRO A 432 -7.85 9.15 8.08
C PRO A 432 -7.84 9.16 9.60
N ALA A 433 -7.80 10.34 10.21
CA ALA A 433 -8.04 10.48 11.63
C ALA A 433 -9.42 9.92 12.01
N ASP A 434 -9.52 9.41 13.23
CA ASP A 434 -10.75 8.83 13.79
C ASP A 434 -11.30 7.59 13.01
N ALA A 435 -10.52 6.99 12.11
CA ALA A 435 -10.89 5.73 11.51
C ALA A 435 -11.02 4.64 12.61
N TYR A 436 -12.05 3.83 12.51
CA TYR A 436 -12.39 2.81 13.52
C TYR A 436 -12.57 3.36 14.94
N GLY A 437 -12.97 4.65 15.07
CA GLY A 437 -13.10 5.32 16.36
C GLY A 437 -11.78 5.58 17.09
N ASP A 438 -10.65 5.43 16.40
CA ASP A 438 -9.32 5.67 16.94
C ASP A 438 -8.81 7.04 16.56
N ALA A 439 -8.73 7.97 17.52
CA ALA A 439 -8.20 9.33 17.33
C ALA A 439 -6.78 9.36 16.75
N TYR A 440 -6.03 8.27 16.89
CA TYR A 440 -4.65 8.14 16.43
C TYR A 440 -4.51 7.20 15.22
N SER A 441 -5.60 6.87 14.53
CA SER A 441 -5.58 5.98 13.37
C SER A 441 -4.64 6.44 12.25
N ASN A 442 -4.42 7.75 12.13
CA ASN A 442 -3.50 8.34 11.16
C ASN A 442 -2.04 8.46 11.64
N ALA A 443 -1.71 7.99 12.83
CA ALA A 443 -0.34 8.06 13.37
C ALA A 443 0.60 7.04 12.70
N ILE A 444 0.08 5.89 12.28
CA ILE A 444 0.86 4.85 11.62
C ILE A 444 0.85 5.04 10.13
N MET A 445 2.04 5.04 9.53
CA MET A 445 2.20 4.95 8.09
C MET A 445 2.27 3.50 7.67
N GLN A 446 1.52 3.17 6.66
CA GLN A 446 1.50 1.84 6.07
C GLN A 446 2.13 1.87 4.69
N GLY A 447 3.04 0.95 4.43
CA GLY A 447 3.58 0.74 3.12
C GLY A 447 2.51 0.21 2.17
N GLN A 448 2.54 0.71 0.95
CA GLN A 448 1.66 0.30 -0.13
C GLN A 448 2.51 -0.02 -1.35
N VAL A 449 2.16 -1.09 -2.04
CA VAL A 449 2.70 -1.39 -3.37
C VAL A 449 1.53 -1.40 -4.33
N ARG A 450 1.66 -0.72 -5.46
CA ARG A 450 0.63 -0.65 -6.51
C ARG A 450 1.25 -0.93 -7.86
N ARG A 451 0.48 -1.49 -8.79
CA ARG A 451 0.92 -1.69 -10.17
C ARG A 451 0.94 -0.34 -10.89
N ILE A 452 1.94 -0.16 -11.76
CA ILE A 452 1.95 0.90 -12.77
C ILE A 452 1.66 0.28 -14.12
N LEU A 453 0.74 0.88 -14.87
CA LEU A 453 0.60 0.69 -16.30
C LEU A 453 1.06 1.96 -17.02
N TRP A 454 1.29 1.86 -18.33
CA TRP A 454 1.81 2.97 -19.13
C TRP A 454 0.83 3.31 -20.23
N THR A 455 0.48 4.60 -20.33
CA THR A 455 -0.37 5.08 -21.43
C THR A 455 0.36 4.96 -22.78
N GLU A 456 -0.38 5.00 -23.87
CA GLU A 456 0.16 4.91 -25.23
C GLU A 456 1.21 6.00 -25.52
N ASP A 457 1.05 7.19 -24.95
CA ASP A 457 2.00 8.31 -25.03
C ASP A 457 3.07 8.28 -23.94
N GLY A 458 3.18 7.19 -23.19
CA GLY A 458 4.26 6.86 -22.28
C GLY A 458 4.17 7.51 -20.88
N TRP A 459 2.99 7.89 -20.40
CA TRP A 459 2.86 8.35 -19.01
C TRP A 459 2.54 7.19 -18.06
N PRO A 460 3.16 7.17 -16.86
CA PRO A 460 2.87 6.15 -15.84
C PRO A 460 1.48 6.38 -15.22
N VAL A 461 0.71 5.33 -15.07
CA VAL A 461 -0.60 5.36 -14.40
C VAL A 461 -0.58 4.37 -13.25
N VAL A 462 -0.71 4.85 -12.02
CA VAL A 462 -0.78 4.01 -10.81
C VAL A 462 -2.19 3.48 -10.65
N MET A 463 -2.30 2.18 -10.40
CA MET A 463 -3.60 1.52 -10.25
C MET A 463 -4.21 1.79 -8.87
N PRO A 464 -5.55 1.80 -8.75
CA PRO A 464 -6.26 2.26 -7.55
C PRO A 464 -6.09 1.35 -6.33
N GLU A 465 -5.88 0.05 -6.53
CA GLU A 465 -5.77 -0.92 -5.46
C GLU A 465 -4.33 -1.30 -5.16
N CYS A 466 -4.04 -1.68 -3.92
CA CYS A 466 -2.77 -2.27 -3.56
C CYS A 466 -2.55 -3.60 -4.30
N TYR A 467 -1.30 -3.87 -4.64
CA TYR A 467 -0.92 -5.07 -5.36
C TYR A 467 -1.19 -6.33 -4.52
N GLY A 468 -2.06 -7.19 -5.01
CA GLY A 468 -2.46 -8.44 -4.37
C GLY A 468 -1.93 -9.70 -5.06
N GLY A 469 -1.10 -9.58 -6.08
CA GLY A 469 -0.56 -10.73 -6.81
C GLY A 469 -1.60 -11.47 -7.65
N VAL A 470 -2.69 -10.81 -8.04
CA VAL A 470 -3.76 -11.44 -8.84
C VAL A 470 -3.25 -11.88 -10.19
N PRO A 471 -3.48 -13.14 -10.61
CA PRO A 471 -3.14 -13.61 -11.94
C PRO A 471 -3.81 -12.76 -13.02
N GLN A 472 -3.02 -12.28 -13.99
CA GLN A 472 -3.50 -11.42 -15.08
C GLN A 472 -4.13 -12.26 -16.21
N ALA A 473 -5.16 -13.05 -15.88
CA ALA A 473 -5.95 -13.75 -16.89
C ALA A 473 -6.61 -12.74 -17.86
N PRO A 474 -6.82 -13.10 -19.13
CA PRO A 474 -7.51 -12.23 -20.06
C PRO A 474 -8.82 -11.71 -19.51
N ILE A 475 -9.11 -10.45 -19.78
CA ILE A 475 -10.38 -9.81 -19.44
C ILE A 475 -11.30 -9.97 -20.64
N SER A 476 -12.53 -10.41 -20.43
CA SER A 476 -13.56 -10.39 -21.46
C SER A 476 -14.45 -9.17 -21.36
N GLU A 477 -15.11 -8.81 -22.45
CA GLU A 477 -16.01 -7.67 -22.49
C GLU A 477 -17.22 -7.86 -21.55
N GLU A 478 -17.72 -9.10 -21.46
CA GLU A 478 -18.83 -9.45 -20.57
C GLU A 478 -18.49 -9.21 -19.10
N GLU A 479 -17.24 -9.44 -18.71
CA GLU A 479 -16.79 -9.18 -17.34
C GLU A 479 -16.81 -7.69 -17.00
N LEU A 480 -16.77 -6.78 -17.97
CA LEU A 480 -16.79 -5.35 -17.71
C LEU A 480 -18.20 -4.81 -17.45
N THR A 481 -19.23 -5.52 -17.91
CA THR A 481 -20.63 -5.09 -17.69
C THR A 481 -20.99 -5.16 -16.21
N GLY A 482 -21.84 -4.22 -15.78
CA GLY A 482 -22.34 -4.15 -14.40
C GLY A 482 -21.84 -2.93 -13.64
N GLU A 483 -21.87 -3.03 -12.33
CA GLU A 483 -21.59 -1.93 -11.41
C GLU A 483 -20.10 -1.72 -11.16
N TRP A 484 -19.70 -0.47 -11.08
CA TRP A 484 -18.35 0.00 -10.78
C TRP A 484 -18.40 1.14 -9.78
N GLU A 485 -17.37 1.26 -9.00
CA GLU A 485 -17.06 2.48 -8.27
C GLU A 485 -16.03 3.28 -9.04
N ASN A 486 -16.21 4.59 -9.14
CA ASN A 486 -15.23 5.50 -9.74
C ASN A 486 -14.84 6.57 -8.75
N VAL A 487 -13.55 6.71 -8.49
CA VAL A 487 -12.97 7.85 -7.78
C VAL A 487 -12.34 8.78 -8.82
N THR A 488 -12.77 10.02 -8.86
CA THR A 488 -12.10 11.07 -9.65
C THR A 488 -11.12 11.80 -8.73
N LEU A 489 -9.84 11.50 -8.89
CA LEU A 489 -8.79 12.26 -8.22
C LEU A 489 -8.67 13.62 -8.91
N GLU A 490 -9.02 14.65 -8.20
CA GLU A 490 -8.85 16.04 -8.57
C GLU A 490 -8.24 16.76 -7.37
N TYR A 491 -7.17 17.49 -7.61
CA TYR A 491 -6.46 18.11 -6.50
C TYR A 491 -7.37 19.03 -5.68
N LYS A 492 -7.54 18.67 -4.42
CA LYS A 492 -8.20 19.47 -3.39
C LYS A 492 -7.41 19.32 -2.09
N TYR A 493 -6.84 20.41 -1.64
CA TYR A 493 -6.03 20.42 -0.44
C TYR A 493 -6.78 19.84 0.77
N GLN A 494 -6.15 18.91 1.49
CA GLN A 494 -6.67 18.24 2.71
C GLN A 494 -8.04 17.54 2.54
N THR A 495 -8.39 17.11 1.33
CA THR A 495 -9.70 16.51 1.06
C THR A 495 -9.53 15.15 0.41
N GLN A 496 -10.25 14.12 0.89
CA GLN A 496 -10.35 12.84 0.18
C GLN A 496 -11.32 12.93 -0.99
N SER A 497 -10.92 12.41 -2.15
CA SER A 497 -11.82 12.13 -3.27
C SER A 497 -12.66 10.89 -2.94
N VAL A 498 -13.97 11.00 -3.06
CA VAL A 498 -14.91 9.93 -2.69
C VAL A 498 -15.45 9.24 -3.95
N ALA A 499 -15.62 7.93 -3.90
CA ALA A 499 -16.18 7.15 -4.99
C ALA A 499 -17.61 7.56 -5.34
N THR A 500 -17.93 7.41 -6.61
CA THR A 500 -19.27 7.53 -7.18
C THR A 500 -19.62 6.26 -7.91
N SER A 501 -20.92 5.94 -8.00
CA SER A 501 -21.38 4.75 -8.71
C SER A 501 -21.39 4.98 -10.22
N LEU A 502 -20.95 3.96 -10.94
CA LEU A 502 -20.92 3.90 -12.39
C LEU A 502 -21.42 2.53 -12.86
N THR A 503 -22.19 2.47 -13.92
CA THR A 503 -22.62 1.18 -14.52
C THR A 503 -22.28 1.16 -16.00
N LEU A 504 -21.60 0.10 -16.42
CA LEU A 504 -21.38 -0.23 -17.82
C LEU A 504 -22.45 -1.24 -18.25
N THR A 505 -23.29 -0.87 -19.18
CA THR A 505 -24.40 -1.71 -19.65
C THR A 505 -23.97 -2.59 -20.84
N ALA A 506 -24.64 -3.73 -21.05
CA ALA A 506 -24.35 -4.63 -22.15
C ALA A 506 -24.65 -4.05 -23.55
N ASP A 507 -25.44 -2.98 -23.61
CA ASP A 507 -25.67 -2.19 -24.84
C ASP A 507 -24.68 -1.03 -25.01
N HIS A 508 -23.51 -1.13 -24.37
CA HIS A 508 -22.39 -0.17 -24.44
C HIS A 508 -22.72 1.25 -23.98
N LYS A 509 -23.67 1.40 -23.07
CA LYS A 509 -23.98 2.70 -22.47
C LYS A 509 -23.39 2.80 -21.06
N VAL A 510 -23.19 4.02 -20.61
CA VAL A 510 -22.71 4.33 -19.27
C VAL A 510 -23.78 5.12 -18.52
N THR A 511 -24.08 4.67 -17.30
CA THR A 511 -24.90 5.43 -16.35
C THR A 511 -24.10 5.75 -15.09
N GLY A 512 -24.51 6.74 -14.32
CA GLY A 512 -23.80 7.18 -13.12
C GLY A 512 -22.72 8.23 -13.40
N THR A 513 -21.91 8.50 -12.40
CA THR A 513 -20.93 9.61 -12.43
C THR A 513 -19.51 9.04 -12.46
N PRO A 514 -18.54 9.64 -13.21
CA PRO A 514 -18.63 10.92 -13.93
C PRO A 514 -19.06 10.80 -15.40
N PHE A 515 -19.29 9.60 -15.93
CA PHE A 515 -19.37 9.34 -17.37
C PHE A 515 -20.80 9.10 -17.89
N GLY A 516 -21.82 9.33 -17.09
CA GLY A 516 -23.21 9.07 -17.46
C GLY A 516 -23.63 9.72 -18.79
N GLY A 517 -24.36 8.95 -19.62
CA GLY A 517 -24.81 9.35 -20.96
C GLY A 517 -23.79 9.13 -22.07
N GLN A 518 -22.57 8.65 -21.76
CA GLN A 518 -21.56 8.29 -22.75
C GLN A 518 -21.71 6.81 -23.17
N THR A 519 -20.98 6.42 -24.21
CA THR A 519 -20.83 5.03 -24.64
C THR A 519 -19.45 4.52 -24.24
N TRP A 520 -19.33 3.20 -24.11
CA TRP A 520 -18.05 2.55 -23.84
C TRP A 520 -17.70 1.50 -24.89
N SER A 521 -16.42 1.21 -25.00
CA SER A 521 -15.87 0.11 -25.80
C SER A 521 -14.63 -0.46 -25.13
N PHE A 522 -14.28 -1.70 -25.47
CA PHE A 522 -13.14 -2.39 -24.90
C PHE A 522 -12.21 -2.93 -25.98
N ASP A 523 -10.92 -2.65 -25.84
CA ASP A 523 -9.87 -3.27 -26.64
C ASP A 523 -9.15 -4.33 -25.79
N ALA A 524 -9.45 -5.59 -26.06
CA ALA A 524 -8.86 -6.73 -25.37
C ALA A 524 -7.36 -6.93 -25.66
N ALA A 525 -6.84 -6.39 -26.76
CA ALA A 525 -5.43 -6.51 -27.10
C ALA A 525 -4.54 -5.63 -26.22
N THR A 526 -5.05 -4.47 -25.81
CA THR A 526 -4.35 -3.50 -24.98
C THR A 526 -4.90 -3.41 -23.56
N ASN A 527 -5.97 -4.16 -23.23
CA ASN A 527 -6.75 -4.00 -22.00
C ASN A 527 -7.17 -2.57 -21.75
N THR A 528 -7.66 -1.89 -22.79
CA THR A 528 -8.10 -0.49 -22.72
C THR A 528 -9.61 -0.39 -22.79
N LEU A 529 -10.20 0.14 -21.73
CA LEU A 529 -11.60 0.59 -21.69
C LEU A 529 -11.66 2.05 -22.16
N THR A 530 -12.46 2.32 -23.19
CA THR A 530 -12.70 3.68 -23.66
C THR A 530 -14.12 4.09 -23.31
N ILE A 531 -14.27 5.18 -22.57
CA ILE A 531 -15.59 5.78 -22.25
C ILE A 531 -15.64 7.17 -22.89
N GLY A 532 -16.49 7.35 -23.91
CA GLY A 532 -16.45 8.54 -24.74
C GLY A 532 -15.09 8.72 -25.40
N THR A 533 -14.33 9.71 -24.98
CA THR A 533 -12.94 9.95 -25.42
C THR A 533 -11.90 9.56 -24.39
N GLN A 534 -12.34 9.12 -23.21
CA GLN A 534 -11.44 8.80 -22.09
C GLN A 534 -10.91 7.37 -22.23
N LYS A 535 -9.59 7.22 -22.35
CA LYS A 535 -8.90 5.93 -22.32
C LYS A 535 -8.52 5.57 -20.88
N LEU A 536 -8.89 4.37 -20.45
CA LEU A 536 -8.67 3.82 -19.12
C LEU A 536 -8.00 2.45 -19.25
N LEU A 537 -6.85 2.30 -18.64
CA LEU A 537 -6.08 1.05 -18.67
C LEU A 537 -6.61 0.10 -17.60
N LEU A 538 -6.83 -1.16 -17.97
CA LEU A 538 -7.39 -2.19 -17.09
C LEU A 538 -6.34 -3.19 -16.64
N CYS A 539 -6.47 -3.67 -15.40
CA CYS A 539 -5.83 -4.90 -14.95
C CYS A 539 -6.70 -5.60 -13.89
N ARG A 540 -6.32 -6.83 -13.55
CA ARG A 540 -6.91 -7.54 -12.42
C ARG A 540 -6.15 -7.20 -11.15
N GLU A 541 -6.87 -6.95 -10.05
CA GLU A 541 -6.28 -6.67 -8.75
C GLU A 541 -7.17 -7.23 -7.62
N ALA A 542 -6.68 -7.23 -6.39
CA ALA A 542 -7.49 -7.55 -5.22
C ALA A 542 -8.38 -6.37 -4.85
N ASP A 543 -9.62 -6.63 -4.51
CA ASP A 543 -10.50 -5.66 -3.84
C ASP A 543 -10.21 -5.71 -2.34
N TRP A 544 -9.52 -4.69 -1.83
CA TRP A 544 -9.08 -4.63 -0.43
C TRP A 544 -10.16 -4.15 0.52
N GLU A 545 -11.21 -3.52 0.03
CA GLU A 545 -12.33 -3.02 0.84
C GLU A 545 -13.46 -4.03 0.99
N THR A 546 -13.61 -4.97 0.05
CA THR A 546 -14.66 -5.98 0.15
C THR A 546 -14.33 -7.03 1.22
N SER A 547 -15.35 -7.60 1.84
CA SER A 547 -15.20 -8.67 2.85
C SER A 547 -16.07 -9.87 2.47
N PRO A 548 -15.46 -11.06 2.29
CA PRO A 548 -14.02 -11.33 2.19
C PRO A 548 -13.41 -10.69 0.94
N ARG A 549 -12.12 -10.43 0.98
CA ARG A 549 -11.38 -9.88 -0.16
C ARG A 549 -11.39 -10.84 -1.34
N ALA A 550 -11.53 -10.30 -2.54
CA ALA A 550 -11.59 -11.09 -3.77
C ALA A 550 -10.81 -10.43 -4.91
N ALA A 551 -10.57 -11.20 -5.98
CA ALA A 551 -10.08 -10.61 -7.21
C ALA A 551 -11.15 -9.77 -7.88
N THR A 552 -10.77 -8.61 -8.40
CA THR A 552 -11.63 -7.72 -9.17
C THR A 552 -10.90 -7.21 -10.43
N ILE A 553 -11.55 -6.37 -11.20
CA ILE A 553 -10.95 -5.61 -12.30
C ILE A 553 -10.92 -4.14 -11.89
N VAL A 554 -9.78 -3.51 -12.12
CA VAL A 554 -9.59 -2.08 -11.84
C VAL A 554 -9.17 -1.34 -13.10
N TYR A 555 -9.46 -0.04 -13.14
CA TYR A 555 -8.95 0.82 -14.19
C TYR A 555 -8.32 2.09 -13.64
N ALA A 556 -7.41 2.65 -14.44
CA ALA A 556 -6.89 3.99 -14.21
C ALA A 556 -6.58 4.70 -15.53
N GLY A 557 -6.70 6.04 -15.53
CA GLY A 557 -6.36 6.86 -16.68
C GLY A 557 -6.45 8.36 -16.36
N TYR A 558 -5.85 9.17 -17.22
CA TYR A 558 -5.77 10.62 -17.02
C TYR A 558 -6.79 11.37 -17.88
N GLY A 559 -7.44 12.36 -17.29
CA GLY A 559 -8.15 13.41 -18.03
C GLY A 559 -7.16 14.37 -18.70
N ALA A 560 -7.69 15.33 -19.45
CA ALA A 560 -6.90 16.28 -20.22
C ALA A 560 -5.83 16.97 -19.36
N GLY A 561 -4.58 16.97 -19.84
CA GLY A 561 -3.43 17.58 -19.16
C GLY A 561 -3.08 16.94 -17.81
N GLY A 562 -3.64 15.77 -17.47
CA GLY A 562 -3.34 15.06 -16.23
C GLY A 562 -3.84 15.70 -14.94
N LYS A 563 -4.74 16.69 -15.03
CA LYS A 563 -5.30 17.40 -13.85
C LYS A 563 -6.36 16.58 -13.12
N LYS A 564 -6.89 15.56 -13.77
CA LYS A 564 -7.79 14.56 -13.20
C LYS A 564 -7.25 13.18 -13.48
N THR A 565 -7.40 12.29 -12.49
CA THR A 565 -7.09 10.87 -12.64
C THR A 565 -8.35 10.10 -12.29
N TYR A 566 -8.77 9.23 -13.19
CA TYR A 566 -9.92 8.37 -12.97
C TYR A 566 -9.43 7.01 -12.48
N TRP A 567 -9.88 6.63 -11.31
CA TRP A 567 -9.66 5.32 -10.72
C TRP A 567 -10.97 4.58 -10.61
N GLY A 568 -11.03 3.37 -11.12
CA GLY A 568 -12.23 2.57 -11.06
C GLY A 568 -11.99 1.16 -10.55
N LYS A 569 -13.00 0.64 -9.88
CA LYS A 569 -13.04 -0.72 -9.36
C LYS A 569 -14.38 -1.34 -9.66
N LYS A 570 -14.37 -2.53 -10.29
CA LYS A 570 -15.60 -3.29 -10.55
C LYS A 570 -16.12 -3.89 -9.25
N THR A 571 -17.39 -3.67 -8.96
CA THR A 571 -18.07 -4.30 -7.83
C THR A 571 -18.20 -5.80 -8.06
N VAL A 572 -17.64 -6.60 -7.14
CA VAL A 572 -17.73 -8.06 -7.18
C VAL A 572 -18.79 -8.53 -6.20
N LYS A 573 -19.85 -9.15 -6.71
CA LYS A 573 -20.84 -9.83 -5.88
C LYS A 573 -20.42 -11.28 -5.72
N GLN A 574 -20.11 -11.68 -4.51
CA GLN A 574 -19.85 -13.09 -4.18
C GLN A 574 -21.16 -13.74 -3.73
N ALA A 575 -21.46 -14.95 -4.23
CA ALA A 575 -22.62 -15.69 -3.77
C ALA A 575 -22.48 -16.13 -2.31
N TYR A 576 -21.25 -16.44 -1.89
CA TYR A 576 -20.94 -16.87 -0.52
C TYR A 576 -19.73 -16.12 0.01
N SER A 577 -19.74 -15.82 1.31
CA SER A 577 -18.66 -15.14 2.02
C SER A 577 -18.30 -15.86 3.31
N THR A 578 -17.00 -16.13 3.53
CA THR A 578 -16.52 -16.77 4.77
C THR A 578 -16.02 -15.72 5.76
N TYR A 579 -16.47 -15.82 7.01
CA TYR A 579 -16.06 -14.96 8.13
C TYR A 579 -15.49 -15.82 9.25
N GLY A 580 -14.33 -15.44 9.76
CA GLY A 580 -13.55 -16.23 10.70
C GLY A 580 -12.58 -17.20 10.02
N PRO A 581 -11.55 -17.68 10.75
CA PRO A 581 -10.57 -18.64 10.25
C PRO A 581 -11.20 -20.02 10.09
N GLU A 582 -10.94 -20.67 8.95
CA GLU A 582 -11.50 -21.99 8.59
C GLU A 582 -11.07 -23.12 9.53
N ASP A 583 -10.00 -22.92 10.32
CA ASP A 583 -9.56 -23.83 11.36
C ASP A 583 -10.30 -23.67 12.70
N ASN A 584 -11.35 -22.85 12.74
CA ASN A 584 -12.18 -22.57 13.91
C ASN A 584 -11.41 -22.01 15.11
N THR A 585 -10.34 -21.24 14.87
CA THR A 585 -9.53 -20.62 15.94
C THR A 585 -9.98 -19.20 16.29
N ALA A 586 -11.10 -18.72 15.74
CA ALA A 586 -11.60 -17.35 15.94
C ALA A 586 -11.76 -17.02 17.44
N PRO A 587 -11.00 -16.06 18.00
CA PRO A 587 -11.27 -15.58 19.33
C PRO A 587 -12.60 -14.79 19.36
N PHE A 588 -13.29 -14.84 20.48
CA PHE A 588 -14.47 -14.02 20.71
C PHE A 588 -14.20 -12.54 20.40
N TRP A 589 -15.15 -11.90 19.70
CA TRP A 589 -15.14 -10.47 19.39
C TRP A 589 -13.97 -10.00 18.47
N LYS A 590 -13.53 -10.86 17.54
CA LYS A 590 -12.47 -10.53 16.59
C LYS A 590 -12.91 -10.53 15.13
N TYR A 591 -13.88 -11.34 14.77
CA TYR A 591 -14.38 -11.47 13.40
C TYR A 591 -15.86 -11.13 13.35
N PHE A 592 -16.28 -10.43 12.31
CA PHE A 592 -17.64 -9.89 12.19
C PHE A 592 -18.12 -9.98 10.76
N THR A 593 -19.43 -10.22 10.57
CA THR A 593 -20.06 -10.08 9.26
C THR A 593 -20.27 -8.59 8.92
N PRO A 594 -20.64 -8.24 7.69
CA PRO A 594 -21.03 -6.89 7.35
C PRO A 594 -22.12 -6.37 8.30
N TYR A 595 -22.01 -5.08 8.61
CA TYR A 595 -22.92 -4.37 9.48
C TYR A 595 -24.15 -3.93 8.69
N LEU A 596 -25.30 -4.54 8.93
CA LEU A 596 -26.56 -4.16 8.33
C LEU A 596 -27.22 -3.06 9.17
N THR A 597 -27.76 -2.04 8.54
CA THR A 597 -28.41 -0.91 9.23
C THR A 597 -29.78 -0.61 8.67
N SER A 598 -30.72 -0.28 9.54
CA SER A 598 -32.02 0.29 9.21
C SER A 598 -32.12 1.70 9.80
N ALA A 599 -32.46 2.66 8.98
CA ALA A 599 -32.63 4.05 9.41
C ALA A 599 -33.95 4.29 10.14
N SER A 600 -35.00 3.57 9.76
CA SER A 600 -36.33 3.67 10.38
C SER A 600 -36.42 2.96 11.73
N GLY A 601 -35.63 1.89 11.90
CA GLY A 601 -35.72 1.00 13.04
C GLY A 601 -36.96 0.08 13.09
N GLU A 602 -37.81 0.13 12.06
CA GLU A 602 -38.88 -0.81 11.74
C GLU A 602 -38.37 -1.64 10.56
N CYS A 603 -37.91 -2.87 10.80
CA CYS A 603 -37.20 -3.62 9.79
C CYS A 603 -37.07 -5.10 10.08
N THR A 604 -36.68 -5.86 9.07
CA THR A 604 -36.31 -7.27 9.21
C THR A 604 -34.88 -7.47 8.71
N PHE A 605 -33.98 -7.87 9.61
CA PHE A 605 -32.67 -8.36 9.28
C PHE A 605 -32.72 -9.85 8.99
N THR A 606 -32.11 -10.28 7.89
CA THR A 606 -32.08 -11.70 7.48
C THR A 606 -30.64 -12.15 7.29
N TYR A 607 -30.33 -13.33 7.82
CA TYR A 607 -29.06 -14.01 7.62
C TYR A 607 -29.30 -15.47 7.28
N SER A 608 -28.61 -15.97 6.27
CA SER A 608 -28.56 -17.37 5.91
C SER A 608 -27.11 -17.79 5.80
N PHE A 609 -26.68 -18.77 6.58
CA PHE A 609 -25.25 -19.14 6.63
C PHE A 609 -25.05 -20.58 7.09
N ARG A 610 -23.89 -21.14 6.72
CA ARG A 610 -23.39 -22.37 7.33
C ARG A 610 -22.46 -22.01 8.50
N ASN A 611 -22.69 -22.66 9.63
CA ASN A 611 -21.89 -22.52 10.82
C ASN A 611 -20.94 -23.71 10.95
N TYR A 612 -19.66 -23.44 11.08
CA TYR A 612 -18.64 -24.44 11.34
C TYR A 612 -17.98 -24.11 12.69
N THR A 613 -17.87 -25.09 13.58
CA THR A 613 -17.36 -24.92 14.94
C THR A 613 -16.38 -26.02 15.29
N ASP A 614 -15.52 -25.77 16.30
CA ASP A 614 -14.63 -26.79 16.84
C ASP A 614 -15.36 -27.88 17.65
N GLY A 615 -16.64 -27.67 17.98
CA GLY A 615 -17.46 -28.63 18.73
C GLY A 615 -17.04 -28.87 20.18
N ALA A 616 -16.09 -28.07 20.70
CA ALA A 616 -15.54 -28.30 22.03
C ALA A 616 -16.45 -27.80 23.16
N ALA A 617 -17.29 -26.79 22.89
CA ALA A 617 -18.22 -26.22 23.86
C ALA A 617 -19.43 -25.62 23.18
N ASN A 618 -20.57 -25.58 23.89
CA ASN A 618 -21.83 -25.04 23.35
C ASN A 618 -21.70 -23.58 22.89
N TRP A 619 -20.88 -22.80 23.56
CA TRP A 619 -20.66 -21.37 23.25
C TRP A 619 -19.68 -21.14 22.08
N ASN A 620 -18.95 -22.14 21.62
CA ASN A 620 -18.10 -22.06 20.44
C ASN A 620 -18.99 -22.08 19.17
N ASN A 621 -19.52 -20.91 18.81
CA ASN A 621 -20.62 -20.84 17.85
C ASN A 621 -20.79 -19.40 17.32
N TRP A 622 -21.84 -19.17 16.52
CA TRP A 622 -22.27 -17.86 16.09
C TRP A 622 -22.97 -17.06 17.20
N LEU A 623 -22.86 -15.74 17.09
CA LEU A 623 -23.57 -14.77 17.95
C LEU A 623 -24.22 -13.69 17.08
N LEU A 624 -25.47 -13.34 17.42
CA LEU A 624 -26.20 -12.23 16.82
C LEU A 624 -26.10 -11.00 17.72
N VAL A 625 -25.79 -9.84 17.13
CA VAL A 625 -25.69 -8.56 17.86
C VAL A 625 -26.68 -7.56 17.28
N LEU A 626 -27.56 -7.00 18.12
CA LEU A 626 -28.39 -5.84 17.79
C LEU A 626 -27.88 -4.60 18.50
N THR A 627 -27.76 -3.49 17.76
CA THR A 627 -27.17 -2.24 18.24
C THR A 627 -28.09 -1.04 17.98
N ASN A 628 -27.64 0.12 18.45
CA ASN A 628 -28.28 1.42 18.22
C ASN A 628 -27.98 2.04 16.84
N GLY A 629 -27.50 1.26 15.87
CA GLY A 629 -27.19 1.71 14.51
C GLY A 629 -25.84 2.35 14.32
N LYS A 630 -25.09 2.64 15.38
CA LYS A 630 -23.71 3.12 15.29
C LYS A 630 -22.73 1.98 15.06
N GLN A 631 -21.65 2.26 14.37
CA GLN A 631 -20.52 1.32 14.21
C GLN A 631 -19.83 1.13 15.56
N ARG A 632 -19.19 -0.02 15.76
CA ARG A 632 -18.53 -0.41 17.03
C ARG A 632 -17.47 0.59 17.50
N GLU A 633 -16.88 1.29 16.56
CA GLU A 633 -15.81 2.26 16.77
C GLU A 633 -16.33 3.69 17.01
N GLU A 634 -17.62 3.94 16.77
CA GLU A 634 -18.20 5.26 16.91
C GLU A 634 -18.53 5.59 18.38
N SER A 635 -18.31 6.86 18.74
CA SER A 635 -18.71 7.36 20.06
C SER A 635 -20.20 7.19 20.29
N GLY A 636 -20.54 6.59 21.42
CA GLY A 636 -21.94 6.28 21.79
C GLY A 636 -22.51 5.03 21.12
N TYR A 637 -21.66 4.14 20.58
CA TYR A 637 -22.07 2.78 20.24
C TYR A 637 -22.68 2.07 21.46
N ALA A 638 -23.76 1.37 21.25
CA ALA A 638 -24.42 0.59 22.29
C ALA A 638 -25.05 -0.68 21.71
N GLU A 639 -24.82 -1.79 22.40
CA GLU A 639 -25.47 -3.05 22.14
C GLU A 639 -26.81 -3.14 22.90
N TYR A 640 -27.86 -3.41 22.17
CA TYR A 640 -29.14 -3.68 22.80
C TYR A 640 -29.17 -5.10 23.39
N PHE A 641 -28.74 -6.07 22.59
CA PHE A 641 -28.50 -7.43 23.04
C PHE A 641 -27.48 -8.15 22.17
N VAL A 642 -26.83 -9.14 22.76
CA VAL A 642 -26.08 -10.19 22.11
C VAL A 642 -26.71 -11.52 22.40
N LEU A 643 -27.08 -12.30 21.37
CA LEU A 643 -27.68 -13.64 21.50
C LEU A 643 -26.74 -14.68 20.93
N ARG A 644 -26.42 -15.69 21.71
CA ARG A 644 -25.57 -16.82 21.32
C ARG A 644 -26.42 -18.00 20.83
N ALA A 645 -25.84 -18.79 19.94
CA ALA A 645 -26.47 -19.99 19.39
C ALA A 645 -26.97 -20.97 20.45
N ASP A 646 -26.29 -21.06 21.60
CA ASP A 646 -26.64 -21.95 22.72
C ASP A 646 -27.73 -21.37 23.64
N ALA A 647 -28.60 -20.52 23.12
CA ALA A 647 -29.70 -19.90 23.84
C ALA A 647 -29.26 -19.12 25.09
N TYR A 648 -28.11 -18.46 25.00
CA TYR A 648 -27.64 -17.53 26.02
C TYR A 648 -27.52 -16.12 25.41
N GLY A 649 -27.60 -15.10 26.25
CA GLY A 649 -27.48 -13.74 25.79
C GLY A 649 -27.24 -12.75 26.91
N TRP A 650 -26.80 -11.55 26.55
CA TRP A 650 -26.57 -10.43 27.48
C TRP A 650 -26.83 -9.08 26.79
N GLY A 651 -26.72 -8.01 27.54
CA GLY A 651 -27.02 -6.65 27.12
C GLY A 651 -28.29 -6.12 27.82
N THR A 652 -28.60 -4.85 27.55
CA THR A 652 -29.71 -4.16 28.23
C THR A 652 -31.05 -4.87 28.01
N TYR A 653 -31.26 -5.46 26.84
CA TYR A 653 -32.50 -6.11 26.43
C TYR A 653 -32.39 -7.64 26.40
N ALA A 654 -31.43 -8.22 27.11
CA ALA A 654 -31.28 -9.67 27.27
C ALA A 654 -30.79 -10.03 28.68
N THR A 655 -31.32 -9.36 29.71
CA THR A 655 -31.08 -9.72 31.12
C THR A 655 -31.66 -11.11 31.42
N ASP A 656 -31.27 -11.75 32.53
CA ASP A 656 -31.69 -13.09 32.87
C ASP A 656 -33.23 -13.22 32.96
N GLU A 657 -33.90 -12.22 33.48
CA GLU A 657 -35.35 -12.18 33.59
C GLU A 657 -36.03 -12.08 32.22
N LEU A 658 -35.51 -11.20 31.34
CA LEU A 658 -36.03 -11.03 29.98
C LEU A 658 -35.79 -12.29 29.14
N ARG A 659 -34.61 -12.93 29.28
CA ARG A 659 -34.34 -14.20 28.62
C ARG A 659 -35.27 -15.29 29.05
N ALA A 660 -35.49 -15.46 30.37
CA ALA A 660 -36.43 -16.45 30.91
C ALA A 660 -37.85 -16.24 30.41
N ALA A 661 -38.25 -14.97 30.18
CA ALA A 661 -39.59 -14.65 29.70
C ALA A 661 -39.74 -14.77 28.16
N GLY A 662 -38.69 -14.54 27.38
CA GLY A 662 -38.78 -14.37 25.92
C GLY A 662 -38.00 -15.36 25.07
N MET A 663 -37.20 -16.26 25.65
CA MET A 663 -36.34 -17.19 24.92
C MET A 663 -36.86 -18.60 24.90
N THR A 664 -36.94 -19.21 23.73
CA THR A 664 -37.37 -20.62 23.56
C THR A 664 -36.44 -21.34 22.59
N ASN A 665 -36.21 -22.63 22.82
CA ASN A 665 -35.49 -23.52 21.91
C ASN A 665 -35.97 -24.97 22.08
N ASP A 666 -35.71 -25.80 21.07
CA ASP A 666 -35.99 -27.23 21.05
C ASP A 666 -34.73 -28.10 20.89
N TYR A 667 -33.59 -27.57 21.35
CA TYR A 667 -32.30 -28.22 21.24
C TYR A 667 -32.20 -29.55 21.97
N ASP A 668 -31.52 -30.50 21.31
CA ASP A 668 -31.02 -31.69 21.97
C ASP A 668 -29.59 -31.41 22.50
N TRP A 669 -29.53 -31.08 23.78
CA TRP A 669 -28.27 -30.68 24.41
C TRP A 669 -27.21 -31.79 24.46
N THR A 670 -27.60 -33.06 24.24
CA THR A 670 -26.66 -34.19 24.20
C THR A 670 -25.84 -34.24 22.91
N THR A 671 -26.39 -33.70 21.82
CA THR A 671 -25.76 -33.68 20.50
C THR A 671 -25.50 -32.27 20.00
N PHE A 672 -25.88 -31.23 20.71
CA PHE A 672 -25.87 -29.83 20.28
C PHE A 672 -24.53 -29.40 19.67
N THR A 673 -23.39 -29.67 20.36
CA THR A 673 -22.08 -29.26 19.87
C THR A 673 -21.71 -29.89 18.51
N SER A 674 -22.02 -31.18 18.34
CA SER A 674 -21.79 -31.86 17.07
C SER A 674 -22.79 -31.46 15.99
N ASP A 675 -24.05 -31.22 16.35
CA ASP A 675 -25.11 -30.87 15.44
C ASP A 675 -24.93 -29.46 14.85
N MET A 676 -24.26 -28.55 15.58
CA MET A 676 -23.99 -27.21 15.11
C MET A 676 -22.84 -27.12 14.10
N ASN A 677 -21.97 -28.13 14.03
CA ASN A 677 -20.87 -28.12 13.08
C ASN A 677 -21.35 -28.47 11.66
N GLY A 678 -21.15 -27.57 10.70
CA GLY A 678 -21.62 -27.69 9.32
C GLY A 678 -23.12 -27.46 9.14
N ALA A 679 -23.81 -26.99 10.18
CA ALA A 679 -25.25 -26.72 10.13
C ALA A 679 -25.58 -25.49 9.30
N GLN A 680 -26.69 -25.57 8.54
CA GLN A 680 -27.30 -24.42 7.88
C GLN A 680 -28.19 -23.68 8.88
N VAL A 681 -28.00 -22.38 9.04
CA VAL A 681 -28.79 -21.51 9.91
C VAL A 681 -29.51 -20.47 9.05
N ASP A 682 -30.81 -20.42 9.13
CA ASP A 682 -31.66 -19.36 8.57
C ASP A 682 -32.21 -18.53 9.73
N LEU A 683 -31.77 -17.28 9.83
CA LEU A 683 -32.06 -16.39 10.95
C LEU A 683 -32.79 -15.13 10.47
N THR A 684 -33.84 -14.74 11.14
CA THR A 684 -34.50 -13.45 10.97
C THR A 684 -34.60 -12.72 12.30
N LEU A 685 -34.46 -11.41 12.24
CA LEU A 685 -34.71 -10.50 13.37
C LEU A 685 -35.63 -9.39 12.88
N THR A 686 -36.91 -9.48 13.23
CA THR A 686 -37.90 -8.47 12.90
C THR A 686 -38.08 -7.52 14.06
N ILE A 687 -38.06 -6.23 13.78
CA ILE A 687 -38.27 -5.16 14.75
C ILE A 687 -39.52 -4.38 14.31
N SER A 688 -40.55 -4.33 15.16
CA SER A 688 -41.75 -3.56 14.91
C SER A 688 -42.32 -3.02 16.20
N SER A 689 -42.70 -1.74 16.20
CA SER A 689 -43.32 -1.05 17.35
C SER A 689 -42.53 -1.25 18.66
N GLY A 690 -41.18 -1.19 18.57
CA GLY A 690 -40.29 -1.36 19.72
C GLY A 690 -40.20 -2.81 20.24
N THR A 691 -40.74 -3.77 19.52
CA THR A 691 -40.60 -5.20 19.82
C THR A 691 -39.67 -5.87 18.81
N ALA A 692 -38.66 -6.57 19.29
CA ALA A 692 -37.77 -7.40 18.46
C ALA A 692 -38.18 -8.88 18.61
N VAL A 693 -38.29 -9.55 17.48
CA VAL A 693 -38.54 -10.99 17.40
C VAL A 693 -37.43 -11.62 16.57
N MET A 694 -36.56 -12.38 17.21
CA MET A 694 -35.52 -13.18 16.54
C MET A 694 -36.03 -14.62 16.39
N THR A 695 -35.86 -15.21 15.22
CA THR A 695 -36.06 -16.64 14.98
C THR A 695 -34.86 -17.20 14.20
N ALA A 696 -34.37 -18.35 14.61
CA ALA A 696 -33.33 -19.08 13.91
C ALA A 696 -33.76 -20.53 13.71
N VAL A 697 -33.75 -20.98 12.46
CA VAL A 697 -33.98 -22.39 12.12
C VAL A 697 -32.62 -22.98 11.73
N THR A 698 -32.13 -23.91 12.54
CA THR A 698 -30.88 -24.63 12.29
C THR A 698 -31.21 -26.01 11.72
N THR A 699 -30.67 -26.27 10.52
CA THR A 699 -30.71 -27.59 9.87
C THR A 699 -29.31 -28.22 9.94
N THR A 700 -29.20 -29.29 10.72
CA THR A 700 -27.93 -30.01 10.91
C THR A 700 -27.45 -30.68 9.60
N ALA A 701 -26.19 -31.08 9.55
CA ALA A 701 -25.65 -31.84 8.41
C ALA A 701 -26.40 -33.17 8.15
N THR A 702 -27.07 -33.70 9.19
CA THR A 702 -27.89 -34.92 9.08
C THR A 702 -29.36 -34.64 8.74
N GLY A 703 -29.75 -33.36 8.60
CA GLY A 703 -31.11 -32.95 8.26
C GLY A 703 -32.05 -32.79 9.47
N LYS A 704 -31.55 -32.95 10.71
CA LYS A 704 -32.32 -32.63 11.93
C LYS A 704 -32.54 -31.11 12.02
N LYS A 705 -33.69 -30.68 12.46
CA LYS A 705 -34.01 -29.26 12.58
C LYS A 705 -34.19 -28.87 14.03
N TYR A 706 -33.70 -27.67 14.34
CA TYR A 706 -33.88 -26.99 15.61
C TYR A 706 -34.45 -25.60 15.38
N ASN A 707 -35.30 -25.18 16.32
CA ASN A 707 -35.86 -23.82 16.36
C ASN A 707 -35.32 -23.11 17.59
N TYR A 708 -34.90 -21.88 17.39
CA TYR A 708 -34.52 -20.98 18.47
C TYR A 708 -35.17 -19.62 18.23
N SER A 709 -35.85 -19.09 19.26
CA SER A 709 -36.46 -17.78 19.18
C SER A 709 -36.22 -16.94 20.43
N TYR A 710 -36.23 -15.63 20.24
CA TYR A 710 -36.17 -14.66 21.32
C TYR A 710 -37.07 -13.47 21.00
N THR A 711 -37.91 -13.09 21.97
CA THR A 711 -38.80 -11.94 21.85
C THR A 711 -38.57 -10.98 23.00
N VAL A 712 -38.35 -9.69 22.67
CA VAL A 712 -38.21 -8.64 23.68
C VAL A 712 -38.88 -7.36 23.22
N SER A 713 -39.53 -6.64 24.14
CA SER A 713 -40.19 -5.35 23.90
C SER A 713 -39.49 -4.21 24.63
N GLY A 714 -39.83 -2.98 24.27
CA GLY A 714 -39.31 -1.77 24.89
C GLY A 714 -38.01 -1.24 24.25
N LEU A 715 -37.66 -1.74 23.06
CA LEU A 715 -36.52 -1.17 22.31
C LEU A 715 -36.78 0.32 21.99
N PRO A 716 -35.77 1.17 22.08
CA PRO A 716 -35.86 2.58 21.67
C PRO A 716 -36.21 2.71 20.18
N ALA A 717 -36.94 3.76 19.84
CA ALA A 717 -37.13 4.13 18.44
C ALA A 717 -35.80 4.59 17.77
N GLY A 718 -35.77 4.65 16.44
CA GLY A 718 -34.63 5.14 15.63
C GLY A 718 -33.75 4.02 15.11
N THR A 719 -32.67 4.41 14.51
CA THR A 719 -31.73 3.55 13.76
C THR A 719 -31.35 2.28 14.52
N LYS A 720 -31.31 1.18 13.81
CA LYS A 720 -30.82 -0.12 14.31
C LYS A 720 -29.67 -0.61 13.46
N GLY A 721 -28.78 -1.35 14.10
CA GLY A 721 -27.71 -2.06 13.41
C GLY A 721 -27.65 -3.52 13.86
N CYS A 722 -27.29 -4.39 12.93
CA CYS A 722 -27.24 -5.83 13.20
C CYS A 722 -26.03 -6.45 12.49
N PHE A 723 -25.36 -7.38 13.18
CA PHE A 723 -24.29 -8.19 12.60
C PHE A 723 -24.15 -9.52 13.34
N LEU A 724 -23.43 -10.45 12.72
CA LEU A 724 -23.00 -11.69 13.39
C LEU A 724 -21.52 -11.59 13.78
N THR A 725 -21.18 -12.22 14.88
CA THR A 725 -19.82 -12.53 15.31
C THR A 725 -19.71 -14.01 15.68
N MET A 726 -18.53 -14.47 16.02
CA MET A 726 -18.29 -15.88 16.32
C MET A 726 -17.24 -16.07 17.39
N GLU A 727 -17.26 -17.26 18.02
CA GLU A 727 -16.23 -17.75 18.91
C GLU A 727 -15.86 -19.17 18.51
N LYS A 728 -14.58 -19.43 18.24
CA LYS A 728 -14.04 -20.72 17.77
C LYS A 728 -14.90 -21.40 16.70
N ALA A 729 -15.28 -20.57 15.74
CA ALA A 729 -16.15 -20.94 14.63
C ALA A 729 -15.78 -20.10 13.40
N HIS A 730 -16.26 -20.52 12.23
CA HIS A 730 -16.37 -19.66 11.06
C HIS A 730 -17.76 -19.81 10.43
N LEU A 731 -18.19 -18.74 9.75
CA LEU A 731 -19.50 -18.67 9.11
C LEU A 731 -19.31 -18.51 7.60
N VAL A 732 -20.06 -19.29 6.82
CA VAL A 732 -20.14 -19.13 5.37
C VAL A 732 -21.53 -18.58 5.03
N LEU A 733 -21.61 -17.27 4.80
CA LEU A 733 -22.86 -16.57 4.50
C LEU A 733 -23.27 -16.76 3.04
N ASP A 734 -24.56 -16.96 2.83
CA ASP A 734 -25.22 -16.82 1.53
C ASP A 734 -25.58 -15.34 1.31
N ASN A 735 -24.78 -14.64 0.51
CA ASN A 735 -24.90 -13.19 0.35
C ASN A 735 -26.22 -12.75 -0.34
N GLU A 736 -26.86 -13.65 -1.11
CA GLU A 736 -28.15 -13.36 -1.76
C GLU A 736 -29.30 -13.42 -0.77
N ARG A 737 -29.10 -14.11 0.36
CA ARG A 737 -30.10 -14.34 1.40
C ARG A 737 -29.79 -13.60 2.71
N CYS A 738 -28.87 -12.67 2.67
CA CYS A 738 -28.53 -11.78 3.79
C CYS A 738 -28.87 -10.34 3.42
N GLY A 739 -29.52 -9.61 4.33
CA GLY A 739 -29.89 -8.22 4.08
C GLY A 739 -30.81 -7.63 5.14
N VAL A 740 -31.31 -6.45 4.86
CA VAL A 740 -32.30 -5.74 5.67
C VAL A 740 -33.43 -5.26 4.77
N GLU A 741 -34.64 -5.47 5.22
CA GLU A 741 -35.87 -4.94 4.62
C GLU A 741 -36.51 -3.94 5.59
N GLU A 742 -36.87 -2.74 5.10
CA GLU A 742 -37.48 -1.65 5.84
C GLU A 742 -39.03 -1.80 5.90
#